data_fe5fa53edad84284defcfdef614d737c
#
_entry.id   fe5fa53edad84284defcfdef614d737c
#
_cell.length_a   1.000
_cell.length_b   1.000
_cell.length_c   1.000
_cell.angle_alpha   90.00
_cell.angle_beta   90.00
_cell.angle_gamma   90.00
#
_symmetry.space_group_name_H-M   'P 1'
#
loop_
_entity.id
_entity.type
_entity.pdbx_description
1 polymer ?
#
loop_
_entity_poly.entity_id
_entity_poly.type
_entity_poly.pdbx_seq_one_letter_code
_entity_poly.pdbx_strand_id
1 'polypeptide(L)'
;MLFDYIMYSAQQHNIRVIITLENYWEAYGGIDKKLSWAGAGSGGNHKSRAAYFTNETCKQWYKDYAKHFAERTNYFTGVQYKDDPTVFAWDLMNEPRYQDAGEDSTGLTLRAWVDEMGAYIKEVDPNHMVYAGLEGHGVDYGFGGDEGNPFVYIQQSPYIDFCSAHPYPDEHWANMTPEDTKNTMVQWIEDAHQEVGKPFVVTEFNVHSSLPEAEYEDYWKAVFDTIEEYDAAGGLFWEFNDRKLSEFTVMDGDPILTYFQQHAARMEDKTPMNSLYTKNTVVDKDNPMDVLLSYEMQSGTVTGLQLDDTILTAGTDYEQTEDTITVSASVFSDVATGEHTIQLLTSEGNQPKVKIRVYSAAEEAQKRSVIDDFESYGEDTALAAAYTTNVNGDTLKISLDAEHTKNGSYAMKYDYSVADGGAGYCGATKKLSNADWTGFDGIRFWILSDGSNRETTFQFVDGAGAYWESIQKVTAETGWQEVKIPFSDFHVQQWGTAAETPTLQGVSEFSIYTGQNGNPGTGVWYFDDIGLYQAGSTTTTTTTTTGTTTTTTTTTTTAETTSMETEATTISETTTTDADTDTNYGDVNLDGKVDLVDAITMNKYLAGQITLSEQATKNADVNADGSLGDGDSTILMRFILMMIPNLPYVE
;
A
#
# COMPACT_ATOMS: atom_id res chain seq x y z
N MET A 1 -17.46 40.10 9.00
CA MET A 1 -18.52 40.39 10.01
C MET A 1 -19.55 39.26 10.19
N LEU A 2 -20.18 38.73 9.14
CA LEU A 2 -21.20 37.68 9.35
C LEU A 2 -20.59 36.41 9.99
N PHE A 3 -19.52 35.92 9.45
CA PHE A 3 -18.82 34.74 10.02
C PHE A 3 -18.26 35.03 11.43
N ASP A 4 -17.72 36.23 11.66
CA ASP A 4 -17.27 36.65 13.00
C ASP A 4 -18.42 36.59 14.02
N TYR A 5 -19.65 36.97 13.61
CA TYR A 5 -20.83 36.84 14.48
C TYR A 5 -21.22 35.39 14.73
N ILE A 6 -21.13 34.50 13.74
CA ILE A 6 -21.39 33.07 13.92
C ILE A 6 -20.43 32.49 14.95
N MET A 7 -19.13 32.77 14.83
CA MET A 7 -18.12 32.31 15.81
C MET A 7 -18.36 32.89 17.21
N TYR A 8 -18.67 34.17 17.31
CA TYR A 8 -19.04 34.79 18.58
C TYR A 8 -20.28 34.16 19.18
N SER A 9 -21.32 33.91 18.40
CA SER A 9 -22.56 33.26 18.87
C SER A 9 -22.31 31.83 19.30
N ALA A 10 -21.51 31.05 18.53
CA ALA A 10 -21.12 29.69 18.89
C ALA A 10 -20.41 29.66 20.26
N GLN A 11 -19.47 30.59 20.48
CA GLN A 11 -18.79 30.72 21.76
C GLN A 11 -19.76 30.97 22.92
N GLN A 12 -20.76 31.85 22.74
CA GLN A 12 -21.75 32.17 23.77
C GLN A 12 -22.63 30.96 24.12
N HIS A 13 -22.79 30.02 23.19
CA HIS A 13 -23.59 28.80 23.35
C HIS A 13 -22.76 27.56 23.62
N ASN A 14 -21.45 27.71 23.90
CA ASN A 14 -20.51 26.60 24.10
C ASN A 14 -20.50 25.59 22.93
N ILE A 15 -20.68 26.08 21.70
CA ILE A 15 -20.60 25.29 20.49
C ILE A 15 -19.17 25.41 19.92
N ARG A 16 -18.58 24.28 19.53
CA ARG A 16 -17.33 24.23 18.78
C ARG A 16 -17.64 24.15 17.28
N VAL A 17 -16.80 24.76 16.46
CA VAL A 17 -17.04 24.88 15.02
C VAL A 17 -15.90 24.21 14.25
N ILE A 18 -16.26 23.30 13.35
CA ILE A 18 -15.36 22.81 12.31
C ILE A 18 -15.47 23.77 11.12
N ILE A 19 -14.34 24.16 10.57
CA ILE A 19 -14.28 25.12 9.46
C ILE A 19 -13.73 24.40 8.23
N THR A 20 -14.60 24.21 7.22
CA THR A 20 -14.23 23.64 5.92
C THR A 20 -13.60 24.71 5.03
N LEU A 21 -12.37 24.48 4.58
CA LEU A 21 -11.59 25.46 3.80
C LEU A 21 -11.87 25.40 2.30
N GLU A 22 -12.25 24.23 1.80
CA GLU A 22 -12.49 24.00 0.38
C GLU A 22 -13.62 23.00 0.16
N ASN A 23 -14.16 22.94 -1.06
CA ASN A 23 -15.18 21.97 -1.44
C ASN A 23 -14.82 21.33 -2.79
N TYR A 24 -14.82 20.02 -2.86
CA TYR A 24 -14.61 19.29 -4.10
C TYR A 24 -15.72 19.53 -5.13
N TRP A 25 -16.95 19.75 -4.64
CA TRP A 25 -18.13 19.99 -5.47
C TRP A 25 -18.25 21.45 -5.91
N GLU A 26 -19.13 21.72 -6.86
CA GLU A 26 -19.34 23.09 -7.36
C GLU A 26 -20.04 24.03 -6.36
N ALA A 27 -20.65 23.46 -5.32
CA ALA A 27 -21.32 24.21 -4.28
C ALA A 27 -20.35 25.19 -3.59
N TYR A 28 -20.85 26.35 -3.20
CA TYR A 28 -20.07 27.44 -2.56
C TYR A 28 -18.84 27.89 -3.35
N GLY A 29 -18.85 27.65 -4.66
CA GLY A 29 -17.78 28.02 -5.57
C GLY A 29 -16.70 26.98 -5.79
N GLY A 30 -16.57 25.97 -4.94
CA GLY A 30 -15.75 24.76 -5.05
C GLY A 30 -14.46 24.80 -5.89
N ILE A 31 -13.84 23.69 -6.07
CA ILE A 31 -12.59 23.61 -6.87
C ILE A 31 -12.82 23.93 -8.36
N ASP A 32 -14.02 23.68 -8.89
CA ASP A 32 -14.37 23.99 -10.29
C ASP A 32 -14.14 25.46 -10.60
N LYS A 33 -14.49 26.34 -9.66
CA LYS A 33 -14.34 27.78 -9.83
C LYS A 33 -12.88 28.21 -9.82
N LYS A 34 -12.07 27.63 -8.93
CA LYS A 34 -10.63 27.90 -8.85
C LYS A 34 -9.90 27.43 -10.10
N LEU A 35 -10.22 26.22 -10.59
CA LEU A 35 -9.68 25.72 -11.85
C LEU A 35 -9.98 26.66 -13.03
N SER A 36 -11.22 27.16 -13.11
CA SER A 36 -11.62 28.13 -14.12
C SER A 36 -10.83 29.45 -14.02
N TRP A 37 -10.61 29.96 -12.81
CA TRP A 37 -9.81 31.18 -12.60
C TRP A 37 -8.34 30.99 -12.91
N ALA A 38 -7.78 29.81 -12.62
CA ALA A 38 -6.41 29.43 -12.93
C ALA A 38 -6.18 29.15 -14.42
N GLY A 39 -7.25 29.10 -15.24
CA GLY A 39 -7.16 28.68 -16.63
C GLY A 39 -6.78 27.21 -16.83
N ALA A 40 -6.94 26.40 -15.78
CA ALA A 40 -6.56 24.98 -15.74
C ALA A 40 -7.72 24.03 -16.06
N GLY A 41 -8.86 24.57 -16.50
CA GLY A 41 -10.06 23.81 -16.84
C GLY A 41 -11.33 24.51 -16.34
N SER A 42 -12.47 23.89 -16.56
CA SER A 42 -13.77 24.40 -16.10
C SER A 42 -14.37 23.56 -14.97
N GLY A 43 -13.71 22.47 -14.56
CA GLY A 43 -14.31 21.49 -13.67
C GLY A 43 -15.49 20.74 -14.32
N GLY A 44 -16.51 20.43 -13.54
CA GLY A 44 -17.76 19.84 -14.01
C GLY A 44 -17.74 18.33 -14.21
N ASN A 45 -16.60 17.67 -14.11
CA ASN A 45 -16.46 16.22 -14.02
C ASN A 45 -15.17 15.83 -13.29
N HIS A 46 -15.12 14.62 -12.75
CA HIS A 46 -14.03 14.14 -11.89
C HIS A 46 -12.65 14.26 -12.56
N LYS A 47 -12.53 13.85 -13.81
CA LYS A 47 -11.25 13.90 -14.54
C LYS A 47 -10.70 15.32 -14.69
N SER A 48 -11.55 16.29 -14.94
CA SER A 48 -11.10 17.71 -15.04
C SER A 48 -10.79 18.32 -13.68
N ARG A 49 -11.43 17.83 -12.60
CA ARG A 49 -11.15 18.25 -11.22
C ARG A 49 -9.80 17.78 -10.72
N ALA A 50 -9.27 16.66 -11.21
CA ALA A 50 -7.97 16.11 -10.82
C ALA A 50 -6.84 17.14 -10.93
N ALA A 51 -6.89 18.02 -11.93
CA ALA A 51 -5.91 19.09 -12.11
C ALA A 51 -5.80 20.07 -10.92
N TYR A 52 -6.80 20.16 -10.05
CA TYR A 52 -6.77 21.03 -8.88
C TYR A 52 -5.64 20.67 -7.91
N PHE A 53 -5.45 19.38 -7.68
CA PHE A 53 -4.52 18.86 -6.68
C PHE A 53 -3.04 19.04 -7.07
N THR A 54 -2.76 19.21 -8.35
CA THR A 54 -1.40 19.40 -8.88
C THR A 54 -1.14 20.82 -9.41
N ASN A 55 -2.16 21.68 -9.48
CA ASN A 55 -2.00 23.04 -10.00
C ASN A 55 -1.44 24.00 -8.94
N GLU A 56 -0.21 24.46 -9.11
CA GLU A 56 0.49 25.32 -8.16
C GLU A 56 -0.25 26.63 -7.86
N THR A 57 -0.95 27.21 -8.84
CA THR A 57 -1.75 28.41 -8.60
C THR A 57 -2.93 28.12 -7.67
N CYS A 58 -3.62 26.99 -7.83
CA CYS A 58 -4.71 26.59 -6.95
C CYS A 58 -4.19 26.29 -5.54
N LYS A 59 -3.08 25.57 -5.41
CA LYS A 59 -2.43 25.30 -4.13
C LYS A 59 -2.02 26.60 -3.42
N GLN A 60 -1.42 27.54 -4.14
CA GLN A 60 -1.03 28.82 -3.54
C GLN A 60 -2.25 29.62 -3.06
N TRP A 61 -3.32 29.70 -3.86
CA TRP A 61 -4.55 30.36 -3.43
C TRP A 61 -5.21 29.69 -2.23
N TYR A 62 -5.15 28.34 -2.15
CA TYR A 62 -5.60 27.62 -0.98
C TYR A 62 -4.82 28.05 0.27
N LYS A 63 -3.48 28.04 0.20
CA LYS A 63 -2.60 28.46 1.29
C LYS A 63 -2.85 29.90 1.72
N ASP A 64 -2.97 30.83 0.76
CA ASP A 64 -3.24 32.23 1.04
C ASP A 64 -4.59 32.42 1.73
N TYR A 65 -5.62 31.69 1.28
CA TYR A 65 -6.95 31.73 1.88
C TYR A 65 -6.96 31.17 3.29
N ALA A 66 -6.38 29.99 3.48
CA ALA A 66 -6.30 29.33 4.78
C ALA A 66 -5.57 30.19 5.81
N LYS A 67 -4.41 30.76 5.42
CA LYS A 67 -3.65 31.70 6.27
C LYS A 67 -4.46 32.94 6.62
N HIS A 68 -5.07 33.56 5.60
CA HIS A 68 -5.90 34.74 5.82
C HIS A 68 -7.05 34.45 6.80
N PHE A 69 -7.64 33.27 6.69
CA PHE A 69 -8.74 32.85 7.56
C PHE A 69 -8.28 32.58 8.99
N ALA A 70 -7.22 31.82 9.17
CA ALA A 70 -6.66 31.51 10.49
C ALA A 70 -6.13 32.75 11.22
N GLU A 71 -5.46 33.67 10.53
CA GLU A 71 -4.92 34.91 11.10
C GLU A 71 -5.95 36.05 11.22
N ARG A 72 -7.17 35.83 10.71
CA ARG A 72 -8.24 36.81 10.82
C ARG A 72 -8.62 37.06 12.28
N THR A 73 -8.62 38.32 12.69
CA THR A 73 -9.13 38.71 14.02
C THR A 73 -10.65 38.86 13.97
N ASN A 74 -11.34 38.11 14.82
CA ASN A 74 -12.78 38.20 14.97
C ASN A 74 -13.18 39.61 15.48
N TYR A 75 -14.10 40.25 14.77
CA TYR A 75 -14.55 41.60 15.08
C TYR A 75 -15.18 41.75 16.47
N PHE A 76 -15.87 40.71 16.95
CA PHE A 76 -16.61 40.76 18.22
C PHE A 76 -15.77 40.36 19.42
N THR A 77 -14.84 39.39 19.26
CA THR A 77 -14.03 38.85 20.36
C THR A 77 -12.63 39.49 20.41
N GLY A 78 -12.14 40.03 19.31
CA GLY A 78 -10.77 40.52 19.20
C GLY A 78 -9.70 39.44 19.15
N VAL A 79 -10.09 38.13 19.07
CA VAL A 79 -9.20 36.98 19.00
C VAL A 79 -9.00 36.53 17.56
N GLN A 80 -7.80 36.09 17.19
CA GLN A 80 -7.58 35.46 15.88
C GLN A 80 -8.17 34.05 15.89
N TYR A 81 -8.63 33.57 14.72
CA TYR A 81 -9.27 32.25 14.66
C TYR A 81 -8.32 31.10 15.05
N LYS A 82 -7.05 31.20 14.70
CA LYS A 82 -6.03 30.24 15.14
C LYS A 82 -5.76 30.22 16.65
N ASP A 83 -6.28 31.22 17.39
CA ASP A 83 -6.14 31.32 18.85
C ASP A 83 -7.52 31.22 19.55
N ASP A 84 -8.60 31.01 18.78
CA ASP A 84 -9.98 30.97 19.30
C ASP A 84 -10.40 29.52 19.61
N PRO A 85 -10.56 29.15 20.90
CA PRO A 85 -10.95 27.80 21.29
C PRO A 85 -12.35 27.39 20.82
N THR A 86 -13.10 28.29 20.19
CA THR A 86 -14.37 27.97 19.52
C THR A 86 -14.14 27.16 18.23
N VAL A 87 -12.98 27.34 17.56
CA VAL A 87 -12.58 26.47 16.47
C VAL A 87 -12.24 25.09 17.04
N PHE A 88 -12.86 24.03 16.50
CA PHE A 88 -12.54 22.67 16.85
C PHE A 88 -11.48 22.09 15.92
N ALA A 89 -11.72 22.22 14.62
CA ALA A 89 -10.83 21.70 13.60
C ALA A 89 -10.94 22.47 12.28
N TRP A 90 -9.89 22.34 11.47
CA TRP A 90 -9.87 22.71 10.06
C TRP A 90 -10.13 21.47 9.22
N ASP A 91 -11.15 21.54 8.38
CA ASP A 91 -11.42 20.58 7.33
C ASP A 91 -10.68 21.02 6.07
N LEU A 92 -9.74 20.21 5.58
CA LEU A 92 -8.94 20.58 4.40
C LEU A 92 -9.83 20.74 3.17
N MET A 93 -10.75 19.83 2.95
CA MET A 93 -11.70 19.90 1.83
C MET A 93 -12.88 18.98 2.08
N ASN A 94 -14.08 19.48 1.89
CA ASN A 94 -15.25 18.61 1.86
C ASN A 94 -15.16 17.62 0.71
N GLU A 95 -15.15 16.34 1.02
CA GLU A 95 -15.26 15.18 0.12
C GLU A 95 -14.23 15.14 -1.03
N PRO A 96 -12.92 15.26 -0.73
CA PRO A 96 -11.91 15.27 -1.77
C PRO A 96 -11.83 13.91 -2.47
N ARG A 97 -11.79 13.94 -3.81
CA ARG A 97 -11.63 12.77 -4.69
C ARG A 97 -10.56 13.03 -5.74
N TYR A 98 -9.83 12.00 -6.11
CA TYR A 98 -8.88 12.07 -7.22
C TYR A 98 -9.17 10.96 -8.23
N GLN A 99 -9.98 11.26 -9.22
CA GLN A 99 -10.43 10.33 -10.24
C GLN A 99 -9.74 10.62 -11.58
N ASP A 100 -8.47 10.33 -11.69
CA ASP A 100 -7.75 10.34 -12.96
C ASP A 100 -7.34 8.92 -13.36
N ALA A 101 -7.65 8.54 -14.59
CA ALA A 101 -7.66 7.19 -15.16
C ALA A 101 -6.30 6.44 -15.19
N GLY A 102 -5.44 6.57 -14.21
CA GLY A 102 -4.18 5.87 -14.11
C GLY A 102 -3.62 5.76 -12.69
N GLU A 103 -4.14 6.54 -11.74
CA GLU A 103 -3.61 6.60 -10.36
C GLU A 103 -4.69 6.46 -9.29
N ASP A 104 -5.95 6.29 -9.70
CA ASP A 104 -7.12 6.47 -8.85
C ASP A 104 -7.17 5.53 -7.66
N SER A 105 -6.73 4.27 -7.83
CA SER A 105 -6.74 3.28 -6.76
C SER A 105 -5.65 3.48 -5.71
N THR A 106 -4.60 4.23 -6.01
CA THR A 106 -3.45 4.38 -5.12
C THR A 106 -3.58 5.53 -4.14
N GLY A 107 -4.35 6.58 -4.48
CA GLY A 107 -4.48 7.80 -3.69
C GLY A 107 -3.21 8.64 -3.56
N LEU A 108 -2.15 8.37 -4.32
CA LEU A 108 -0.84 9.02 -4.18
C LEU A 108 -0.90 10.53 -4.34
N THR A 109 -1.58 11.02 -5.39
CA THR A 109 -1.67 12.46 -5.66
C THR A 109 -2.53 13.17 -4.62
N LEU A 110 -3.64 12.57 -4.20
CA LEU A 110 -4.48 13.15 -3.15
C LEU A 110 -3.73 13.17 -1.81
N ARG A 111 -3.01 12.09 -1.47
CA ARG A 111 -2.23 12.03 -0.25
C ARG A 111 -1.13 13.11 -0.23
N ALA A 112 -0.42 13.32 -1.34
CA ALA A 112 0.59 14.37 -1.43
C ALA A 112 -0.01 15.76 -1.22
N TRP A 113 -1.22 16.00 -1.75
CA TRP A 113 -1.93 17.27 -1.53
C TRP A 113 -2.37 17.42 -0.05
N VAL A 114 -2.90 16.37 0.55
CA VAL A 114 -3.30 16.37 1.98
C VAL A 114 -2.09 16.62 2.88
N ASP A 115 -0.95 15.98 2.60
CA ASP A 115 0.28 16.19 3.36
C ASP A 115 0.77 17.64 3.22
N GLU A 116 0.79 18.20 2.01
CA GLU A 116 1.23 19.58 1.77
C GLU A 116 0.31 20.62 2.43
N MET A 117 -1.01 20.47 2.27
CA MET A 117 -1.96 21.45 2.84
C MET A 117 -2.07 21.28 4.35
N GLY A 118 -2.09 20.05 4.86
CA GLY A 118 -2.10 19.77 6.29
C GLY A 118 -0.87 20.31 7.00
N ALA A 119 0.33 20.09 6.44
CA ALA A 119 1.58 20.66 6.97
C ALA A 119 1.50 22.18 7.05
N TYR A 120 1.01 22.81 5.97
CA TYR A 120 0.88 24.27 5.92
C TYR A 120 -0.11 24.82 6.96
N ILE A 121 -1.26 24.16 7.14
CA ILE A 121 -2.22 24.55 8.18
C ILE A 121 -1.58 24.42 9.57
N LYS A 122 -0.88 23.32 9.86
CA LYS A 122 -0.18 23.12 11.14
C LYS A 122 0.93 24.15 11.37
N GLU A 123 1.57 24.67 10.34
CA GLU A 123 2.52 25.79 10.43
C GLU A 123 1.83 27.10 10.82
N VAL A 124 0.69 27.40 10.19
CA VAL A 124 -0.05 28.65 10.41
C VAL A 124 -0.83 28.62 11.74
N ASP A 125 -1.38 27.47 12.07
CA ASP A 125 -2.20 27.21 13.27
C ASP A 125 -1.79 25.89 13.94
N PRO A 126 -0.87 25.95 14.90
CA PRO A 126 -0.45 24.75 15.64
C PRO A 126 -1.44 24.35 16.77
N ASN A 127 -2.51 25.11 16.99
CA ASN A 127 -3.39 24.93 18.14
C ASN A 127 -4.58 24.03 17.85
N HIS A 128 -5.06 24.00 16.61
CA HIS A 128 -6.28 23.29 16.25
C HIS A 128 -6.01 22.01 15.47
N MET A 129 -6.99 21.10 15.53
CA MET A 129 -6.97 19.85 14.78
C MET A 129 -7.18 20.10 13.30
N VAL A 130 -6.70 19.14 12.49
CA VAL A 130 -6.85 19.13 11.03
C VAL A 130 -7.36 17.75 10.61
N TYR A 131 -8.31 17.70 9.67
CA TYR A 131 -8.73 16.45 9.06
C TYR A 131 -8.95 16.60 7.55
N ALA A 132 -9.02 15.48 6.84
CA ALA A 132 -8.99 15.46 5.37
C ALA A 132 -10.34 15.71 4.70
N GLY A 133 -11.46 15.47 5.42
CA GLY A 133 -12.83 15.60 4.90
C GLY A 133 -13.30 14.44 4.04
N LEU A 134 -12.74 13.23 4.26
CA LEU A 134 -13.10 12.04 3.47
C LEU A 134 -14.51 11.55 3.77
N GLU A 135 -15.16 11.00 2.73
CA GLU A 135 -16.48 10.35 2.80
C GLU A 135 -16.42 8.90 3.29
N GLY A 136 -15.24 8.24 3.17
CA GLY A 136 -15.07 6.83 3.51
C GLY A 136 -15.41 5.87 2.37
N HIS A 137 -15.45 6.33 1.11
CA HIS A 137 -15.68 5.48 -0.05
C HIS A 137 -14.59 4.39 -0.19
N GLY A 138 -14.98 3.25 -0.69
CA GLY A 138 -14.08 2.13 -0.98
C GLY A 138 -14.83 0.85 -1.28
N VAL A 139 -14.34 0.11 -2.28
CA VAL A 139 -14.93 -1.20 -2.66
C VAL A 139 -14.90 -2.17 -1.49
N ASP A 140 -13.83 -2.15 -0.69
CA ASP A 140 -13.67 -3.03 0.47
C ASP A 140 -14.66 -2.73 1.60
N TYR A 141 -15.15 -1.48 1.69
CA TYR A 141 -16.19 -1.10 2.65
C TYR A 141 -17.61 -1.38 2.15
N GLY A 142 -17.78 -1.76 0.88
CA GLY A 142 -19.08 -1.87 0.25
C GLY A 142 -19.83 -0.53 0.15
N PHE A 143 -19.12 0.61 0.31
CA PHE A 143 -19.65 1.97 0.33
C PHE A 143 -19.06 2.78 -0.82
N GLY A 144 -19.87 3.06 -1.84
CA GLY A 144 -19.40 3.71 -3.05
C GLY A 144 -18.40 2.85 -3.85
N GLY A 145 -17.55 3.52 -4.62
CA GLY A 145 -16.51 2.90 -5.44
C GLY A 145 -15.11 3.36 -5.06
N ASP A 146 -14.15 3.06 -5.94
CA ASP A 146 -12.81 3.61 -5.87
C ASP A 146 -12.84 5.05 -6.43
N GLU A 147 -12.74 6.02 -5.53
CA GLU A 147 -12.84 7.43 -5.85
C GLU A 147 -11.48 8.15 -5.79
N GLY A 148 -10.38 7.38 -5.73
CA GLY A 148 -9.03 7.90 -5.60
C GLY A 148 -8.72 8.50 -4.22
N ASN A 149 -9.48 8.10 -3.21
CA ASN A 149 -9.38 8.59 -1.83
C ASN A 149 -9.36 7.45 -0.80
N PRO A 150 -8.46 6.45 -0.94
CA PRO A 150 -8.42 5.27 -0.06
C PRO A 150 -8.33 5.69 1.40
N PHE A 151 -9.31 5.25 2.19
CA PHE A 151 -9.58 5.70 3.56
C PHE A 151 -8.34 5.63 4.47
N VAL A 152 -7.72 4.45 4.59
CA VAL A 152 -6.56 4.24 5.46
C VAL A 152 -5.38 5.08 4.98
N TYR A 153 -5.00 4.95 3.72
CA TYR A 153 -3.79 5.58 3.19
C TYR A 153 -3.81 7.10 3.29
N ILE A 154 -4.92 7.76 2.93
CA ILE A 154 -5.03 9.22 3.03
C ILE A 154 -4.96 9.68 4.49
N GLN A 155 -5.66 9.00 5.38
CA GLN A 155 -5.77 9.41 6.79
C GLN A 155 -4.54 9.04 7.64
N GLN A 156 -3.62 8.24 7.11
CA GLN A 156 -2.28 8.04 7.68
C GLN A 156 -1.36 9.26 7.54
N SER A 157 -1.79 10.34 6.89
CA SER A 157 -1.03 11.60 6.85
C SER A 157 -0.63 12.04 8.26
N PRO A 158 0.65 12.38 8.53
CA PRO A 158 1.09 12.82 9.85
C PRO A 158 0.51 14.18 10.27
N TYR A 159 -0.14 14.88 9.36
CA TYR A 159 -0.75 16.19 9.58
C TYR A 159 -2.25 16.13 9.82
N ILE A 160 -2.85 14.95 9.79
CA ILE A 160 -4.26 14.71 10.08
C ILE A 160 -4.39 14.16 11.50
N ASP A 161 -5.28 14.75 12.31
CA ASP A 161 -5.45 14.41 13.72
C ASP A 161 -6.52 13.36 13.97
N PHE A 162 -7.55 13.27 13.13
CA PHE A 162 -8.61 12.26 13.24
C PHE A 162 -9.15 11.84 11.87
N CYS A 163 -9.71 10.64 11.82
CA CYS A 163 -10.34 10.09 10.62
C CYS A 163 -11.78 10.53 10.50
N SER A 164 -12.28 10.67 9.26
CA SER A 164 -13.65 11.06 8.97
C SER A 164 -14.31 10.16 7.94
N ALA A 165 -15.64 10.04 8.01
CA ALA A 165 -16.49 9.50 6.95
C ALA A 165 -17.84 10.21 6.92
N HIS A 166 -18.53 10.13 5.75
CA HIS A 166 -19.84 10.71 5.48
C HIS A 166 -20.83 9.59 5.04
N PRO A 167 -21.40 8.80 5.96
CA PRO A 167 -22.34 7.76 5.58
C PRO A 167 -23.68 8.35 5.10
N TYR A 168 -24.00 8.11 3.82
CA TYR A 168 -25.30 8.32 3.21
C TYR A 168 -25.80 6.97 2.66
N PRO A 169 -26.19 6.02 3.53
CA PRO A 169 -26.32 4.61 3.19
C PRO A 169 -27.49 4.29 2.26
N ASP A 170 -28.56 5.07 2.28
CA ASP A 170 -29.76 4.87 1.46
C ASP A 170 -29.68 5.55 0.09
N GLU A 171 -28.57 6.24 -0.21
CA GLU A 171 -28.30 6.74 -1.55
C GLU A 171 -28.17 5.59 -2.55
N HIS A 172 -28.64 5.80 -3.77
CA HIS A 172 -28.71 4.76 -4.81
C HIS A 172 -27.34 4.14 -5.18
N TRP A 173 -26.25 4.86 -4.95
CA TRP A 173 -24.90 4.40 -5.19
C TRP A 173 -24.32 3.59 -4.02
N ALA A 174 -24.84 3.78 -2.80
CA ALA A 174 -24.49 2.99 -1.62
C ALA A 174 -25.44 1.79 -1.45
N ASN A 175 -26.75 2.04 -1.46
CA ASN A 175 -27.83 1.04 -1.40
C ASN A 175 -27.61 0.01 -0.28
N MET A 176 -27.28 0.47 0.91
CA MET A 176 -27.01 -0.34 2.11
C MET A 176 -28.27 -0.49 2.96
N THR A 177 -28.36 -1.57 3.69
CA THR A 177 -29.34 -1.73 4.79
C THR A 177 -28.78 -1.11 6.08
N PRO A 178 -29.61 -0.90 7.15
CA PRO A 178 -29.08 -0.50 8.46
C PRO A 178 -28.00 -1.44 9.02
N GLU A 179 -28.13 -2.75 8.78
CA GLU A 179 -27.11 -3.74 9.18
C GLU A 179 -25.81 -3.60 8.39
N ASP A 180 -25.90 -3.41 7.07
CA ASP A 180 -24.72 -3.14 6.24
C ASP A 180 -24.02 -1.84 6.68
N THR A 181 -24.82 -0.80 6.99
CA THR A 181 -24.32 0.47 7.50
C THR A 181 -23.56 0.28 8.82
N LYS A 182 -24.13 -0.49 9.76
CA LYS A 182 -23.46 -0.82 11.02
C LYS A 182 -22.12 -1.53 10.76
N ASN A 183 -22.11 -2.53 9.89
CA ASN A 183 -20.90 -3.29 9.59
C ASN A 183 -19.80 -2.41 8.98
N THR A 184 -20.16 -1.53 8.06
CA THR A 184 -19.23 -0.55 7.48
C THR A 184 -18.73 0.46 8.51
N MET A 185 -19.59 0.95 9.39
CA MET A 185 -19.18 1.81 10.49
C MET A 185 -18.17 1.14 11.43
N VAL A 186 -18.39 -0.13 11.77
CA VAL A 186 -17.44 -0.92 12.57
C VAL A 186 -16.10 -1.00 11.88
N GLN A 187 -16.09 -1.32 10.59
CA GLN A 187 -14.85 -1.44 9.82
C GLN A 187 -14.08 -0.10 9.75
N TRP A 188 -14.74 1.02 9.46
CA TRP A 188 -14.07 2.33 9.48
C TRP A 188 -13.50 2.69 10.86
N ILE A 189 -14.22 2.41 11.94
CA ILE A 189 -13.75 2.68 13.31
C ILE A 189 -12.54 1.80 13.63
N GLU A 190 -12.60 0.51 13.30
CA GLU A 190 -11.49 -0.41 13.52
C GLU A 190 -10.26 -0.02 12.69
N ASP A 191 -10.42 0.31 11.42
CA ASP A 191 -9.32 0.74 10.56
C ASP A 191 -8.72 2.08 11.03
N ALA A 192 -9.56 3.03 11.44
CA ALA A 192 -9.08 4.29 12.02
C ALA A 192 -8.23 4.06 13.27
N HIS A 193 -8.66 3.17 14.16
CA HIS A 193 -7.95 2.89 15.41
C HIS A 193 -6.73 1.98 15.21
N GLN A 194 -6.84 0.93 14.38
CA GLN A 194 -5.85 -0.14 14.30
C GLN A 194 -4.84 0.04 13.16
N GLU A 195 -5.29 0.59 11.99
CA GLU A 195 -4.43 0.81 10.83
C GLU A 195 -3.86 2.23 10.77
N VAL A 196 -4.70 3.23 11.14
CA VAL A 196 -4.31 4.64 11.09
C VAL A 196 -3.77 5.11 12.44
N GLY A 197 -4.27 4.56 13.55
CA GLY A 197 -3.89 4.94 14.90
C GLY A 197 -4.46 6.30 15.33
N LYS A 198 -5.68 6.66 14.89
CA LYS A 198 -6.33 7.94 15.15
C LYS A 198 -7.78 7.78 15.56
N PRO A 199 -8.36 8.78 16.29
CA PRO A 199 -9.79 8.82 16.55
C PRO A 199 -10.61 8.88 15.26
N PHE A 200 -11.84 8.36 15.30
CA PHE A 200 -12.79 8.41 14.20
C PHE A 200 -13.99 9.30 14.53
N VAL A 201 -14.40 10.14 13.61
CA VAL A 201 -15.57 11.02 13.71
C VAL A 201 -16.42 10.89 12.45
N VAL A 202 -17.71 10.65 12.59
CA VAL A 202 -18.66 10.84 11.50
C VAL A 202 -18.89 12.33 11.33
N THR A 203 -18.38 12.92 10.26
CA THR A 203 -18.46 14.38 10.05
C THR A 203 -19.68 14.81 9.26
N GLU A 204 -20.34 13.91 8.55
CA GLU A 204 -21.68 14.05 7.99
C GLU A 204 -22.41 12.70 8.06
N PHE A 205 -23.71 12.73 8.24
CA PHE A 205 -24.58 11.56 8.13
C PHE A 205 -26.01 12.00 7.88
N ASN A 206 -26.72 11.36 7.02
CA ASN A 206 -28.19 11.27 7.06
C ASN A 206 -28.71 10.19 6.09
N VAL A 207 -30.02 10.02 6.10
CA VAL A 207 -30.81 9.24 5.14
C VAL A 207 -32.04 10.05 4.71
N HIS A 208 -32.65 9.68 3.59
CA HIS A 208 -33.79 10.41 3.05
C HIS A 208 -34.99 10.41 4.01
N SER A 209 -35.51 11.59 4.31
CA SER A 209 -36.70 11.80 5.16
C SER A 209 -37.99 11.18 4.61
N SER A 210 -37.96 10.66 3.38
CA SER A 210 -39.06 9.92 2.76
C SER A 210 -39.13 8.45 3.15
N LEU A 211 -38.15 7.93 3.87
CA LEU A 211 -38.16 6.57 4.42
C LEU A 211 -39.28 6.40 5.45
N PRO A 212 -39.79 5.17 5.65
CA PRO A 212 -40.65 4.86 6.79
C PRO A 212 -39.97 5.24 8.11
N GLU A 213 -40.72 5.82 9.07
CA GLU A 213 -40.18 6.34 10.33
C GLU A 213 -39.29 5.33 11.08
N ALA A 214 -39.72 4.06 11.14
CA ALA A 214 -38.95 3.02 11.82
C ALA A 214 -37.63 2.70 11.11
N GLU A 215 -37.63 2.69 9.77
CA GLU A 215 -36.44 2.43 8.96
C GLU A 215 -35.47 3.63 9.03
N TYR A 216 -35.99 4.84 9.00
CA TYR A 216 -35.23 6.07 9.22
C TYR A 216 -34.51 6.04 10.58
N GLU A 217 -35.21 5.67 11.64
CA GLU A 217 -34.64 5.55 12.99
C GLU A 217 -33.62 4.41 13.08
N ASP A 218 -33.82 3.29 12.36
CA ASP A 218 -32.89 2.16 12.37
C ASP A 218 -31.53 2.53 11.72
N TYR A 219 -31.49 3.36 10.69
CA TYR A 219 -30.23 3.89 10.15
C TYR A 219 -29.51 4.82 11.13
N TRP A 220 -30.25 5.70 11.82
CA TRP A 220 -29.66 6.56 12.84
C TRP A 220 -29.04 5.74 13.97
N LYS A 221 -29.69 4.69 14.40
CA LYS A 221 -29.13 3.75 15.40
C LYS A 221 -27.92 3.01 14.86
N ALA A 222 -27.97 2.56 13.62
CA ALA A 222 -26.84 1.89 12.98
C ALA A 222 -25.56 2.73 13.00
N VAL A 223 -25.68 4.05 12.94
CA VAL A 223 -24.54 4.97 13.01
C VAL A 223 -24.21 5.35 14.44
N PHE A 224 -25.15 5.96 15.17
CA PHE A 224 -24.85 6.59 16.46
C PHE A 224 -24.70 5.60 17.63
N ASP A 225 -25.45 4.48 17.65
CA ASP A 225 -25.21 3.43 18.65
C ASP A 225 -23.86 2.74 18.38
N THR A 226 -23.42 2.62 17.11
CA THR A 226 -22.10 2.07 16.77
C THR A 226 -20.96 3.00 17.21
N ILE A 227 -21.13 4.32 17.10
CA ILE A 227 -20.19 5.31 17.66
C ILE A 227 -19.98 5.07 19.18
N GLU A 228 -21.05 4.76 19.91
CA GLU A 228 -20.95 4.47 21.35
C GLU A 228 -20.30 3.12 21.64
N GLU A 229 -20.72 2.08 20.90
CA GLU A 229 -20.33 0.69 21.13
C GLU A 229 -18.84 0.44 20.77
N TYR A 230 -18.34 1.08 19.70
CA TYR A 230 -17.00 0.85 19.15
C TYR A 230 -16.02 2.01 19.39
N ASP A 231 -16.36 2.91 20.30
CA ASP A 231 -15.48 4.00 20.76
C ASP A 231 -15.08 5.04 19.70
N ALA A 232 -15.93 5.31 18.73
CA ALA A 232 -15.74 6.49 17.90
C ALA A 232 -15.86 7.78 18.72
N ALA A 233 -15.16 8.84 18.31
CA ALA A 233 -15.08 10.08 19.08
C ALA A 233 -16.36 10.93 19.03
N GLY A 234 -17.22 10.73 18.02
CA GLY A 234 -18.49 11.44 17.90
C GLY A 234 -19.06 11.42 16.49
N GLY A 235 -20.20 12.07 16.32
CA GLY A 235 -20.85 12.18 15.02
C GLY A 235 -21.65 13.46 14.85
N LEU A 236 -21.68 13.93 13.62
CA LEU A 236 -22.48 15.06 13.14
C LEU A 236 -23.46 14.55 12.08
N PHE A 237 -24.60 15.19 11.97
CA PHE A 237 -25.54 14.88 10.90
C PHE A 237 -25.75 16.07 9.95
N TRP A 238 -26.02 15.79 8.72
CA TRP A 238 -26.35 16.74 7.67
C TRP A 238 -27.84 16.66 7.35
N GLU A 239 -28.68 17.71 7.50
CA GLU A 239 -28.35 19.01 8.04
C GLU A 239 -29.46 19.49 8.98
N PHE A 240 -29.13 20.23 10.03
CA PHE A 240 -30.12 20.93 10.84
C PHE A 240 -30.44 22.30 10.25
N ASN A 241 -31.72 22.61 10.01
CA ASN A 241 -32.13 23.88 9.44
C ASN A 241 -33.49 24.34 9.96
N ASP A 242 -33.77 25.63 9.87
CA ASP A 242 -35.06 26.23 10.24
C ASP A 242 -36.16 26.05 9.17
N ARG A 243 -35.77 25.53 8.00
CA ARG A 243 -36.66 25.23 6.87
C ARG A 243 -36.12 24.02 6.08
N LYS A 244 -37.01 23.28 5.45
CA LYS A 244 -36.60 22.16 4.59
C LYS A 244 -35.87 22.67 3.35
N LEU A 245 -34.59 22.31 3.23
CA LEU A 245 -33.73 22.64 2.09
C LEU A 245 -33.53 21.44 1.17
N SER A 246 -33.50 20.22 1.75
CA SER A 246 -33.27 18.96 1.03
C SER A 246 -34.07 17.82 1.66
N GLU A 247 -33.95 16.62 1.13
CA GLU A 247 -34.51 15.41 1.74
C GLU A 247 -33.76 15.00 3.03
N PHE A 248 -32.60 15.58 3.28
CA PHE A 248 -31.77 15.33 4.46
C PHE A 248 -31.99 16.36 5.59
N THR A 249 -32.84 17.39 5.37
CA THR A 249 -33.05 18.43 6.37
C THR A 249 -33.81 17.91 7.59
N VAL A 250 -33.19 17.99 8.76
CA VAL A 250 -33.80 17.81 10.07
C VAL A 250 -34.20 19.19 10.62
N MET A 251 -35.43 19.34 11.11
CA MET A 251 -35.95 20.61 11.61
C MET A 251 -36.24 20.53 13.10
N ASP A 252 -36.37 21.69 13.74
CA ASP A 252 -36.80 21.76 15.14
C ASP A 252 -38.16 21.04 15.34
N GLY A 253 -38.20 20.18 16.35
CA GLY A 253 -39.38 19.35 16.66
C GLY A 253 -39.44 18.02 15.91
N ASP A 254 -38.46 17.71 15.06
CA ASP A 254 -38.34 16.39 14.42
C ASP A 254 -38.14 15.29 15.49
N PRO A 255 -38.92 14.19 15.47
CA PRO A 255 -38.82 13.12 16.46
C PRO A 255 -37.40 12.56 16.65
N ILE A 256 -36.61 12.49 15.57
CA ILE A 256 -35.24 11.96 15.61
C ILE A 256 -34.31 12.77 16.53
N LEU A 257 -34.59 14.05 16.74
CA LEU A 257 -33.83 14.89 17.67
C LEU A 257 -33.88 14.40 19.10
N THR A 258 -34.99 13.73 19.50
CA THR A 258 -35.07 13.11 20.82
C THR A 258 -34.07 11.98 20.99
N TYR A 259 -33.94 11.12 19.96
CA TYR A 259 -32.93 10.06 19.95
C TYR A 259 -31.52 10.66 19.96
N PHE A 260 -31.26 11.65 19.10
CA PHE A 260 -29.93 12.29 19.02
C PHE A 260 -29.53 13.00 20.33
N GLN A 261 -30.47 13.65 21.03
CA GLN A 261 -30.21 14.23 22.34
C GLN A 261 -29.85 13.16 23.38
N GLN A 262 -30.51 11.99 23.33
CA GLN A 262 -30.17 10.86 24.21
C GLN A 262 -28.79 10.30 23.89
N HIS A 263 -28.45 10.17 22.62
CA HIS A 263 -27.08 9.80 22.16
C HIS A 263 -26.06 10.80 22.71
N ALA A 264 -26.27 12.11 22.52
CA ALA A 264 -25.35 13.13 23.00
C ALA A 264 -25.14 13.04 24.52
N ALA A 265 -26.20 12.81 25.31
CA ALA A 265 -26.09 12.62 26.75
C ALA A 265 -25.29 11.37 27.13
N ARG A 266 -25.45 10.26 26.38
CA ARG A 266 -24.66 9.04 26.61
C ARG A 266 -23.18 9.25 26.25
N MET A 267 -22.90 10.02 25.19
CA MET A 267 -21.53 10.38 24.82
C MET A 267 -20.85 11.31 25.84
N GLU A 268 -21.61 12.21 26.48
CA GLU A 268 -21.12 13.07 27.57
C GLU A 268 -20.73 12.28 28.83
N ASP A 269 -21.46 11.20 29.11
CA ASP A 269 -21.19 10.29 30.24
C ASP A 269 -20.21 9.14 29.86
N LYS A 270 -19.73 9.06 28.61
CA LYS A 270 -18.89 7.98 28.14
C LYS A 270 -17.55 7.98 28.85
N THR A 271 -17.21 6.85 29.46
CA THR A 271 -15.88 6.65 30.03
C THR A 271 -14.88 6.39 28.91
N PRO A 272 -13.76 7.11 28.85
CA PRO A 272 -12.71 6.82 27.89
C PRO A 272 -12.24 5.36 27.99
N MET A 273 -11.95 4.74 26.83
CA MET A 273 -11.50 3.35 26.78
C MET A 273 -9.96 3.30 26.83
N ASN A 274 -9.44 2.13 27.28
CA ASN A 274 -8.02 1.86 27.16
C ASN A 274 -7.62 1.89 25.68
N SER A 275 -6.44 2.43 25.38
CA SER A 275 -5.96 2.57 24.01
C SER A 275 -4.58 1.93 23.82
N LEU A 276 -4.29 1.52 22.57
CA LEU A 276 -3.03 0.97 22.14
C LEU A 276 -2.71 1.52 20.75
N TYR A 277 -1.50 2.04 20.56
CA TYR A 277 -1.07 2.68 19.33
C TYR A 277 0.31 2.17 18.91
N THR A 278 0.58 2.16 17.61
CA THR A 278 1.93 1.96 17.08
C THR A 278 2.18 2.87 15.88
N LYS A 279 3.43 3.31 15.74
CA LYS A 279 3.92 3.95 14.51
C LYS A 279 4.58 2.95 13.56
N ASN A 280 4.82 1.74 14.04
CA ASN A 280 5.46 0.65 13.30
C ASN A 280 4.39 -0.30 12.78
N THR A 281 3.65 0.11 11.76
CA THR A 281 2.62 -0.73 11.13
C THR A 281 3.20 -1.81 10.22
N VAL A 282 4.50 -1.74 9.88
CA VAL A 282 5.20 -2.74 9.07
C VAL A 282 6.43 -3.25 9.83
N VAL A 283 6.54 -4.56 9.95
CA VAL A 283 7.69 -5.28 10.50
C VAL A 283 8.42 -5.99 9.38
N ASP A 284 9.63 -5.55 9.08
CA ASP A 284 10.49 -6.15 8.06
C ASP A 284 11.30 -7.30 8.67
N LYS A 285 11.00 -8.54 8.31
CA LYS A 285 11.72 -9.75 8.79
C LYS A 285 13.16 -9.82 8.27
N ASP A 286 13.45 -9.22 7.12
CA ASP A 286 14.80 -9.24 6.51
C ASP A 286 15.72 -8.23 7.20
N ASN A 287 15.13 -7.23 7.89
CA ASN A 287 15.84 -6.21 8.66
C ASN A 287 15.11 -5.95 10.00
N PRO A 288 15.10 -6.93 10.91
CA PRO A 288 14.23 -6.92 12.08
C PRO A 288 14.56 -5.78 13.05
N MET A 289 13.52 -5.07 13.45
CA MET A 289 13.55 -4.01 14.46
C MET A 289 12.48 -4.27 15.52
N ASP A 290 12.75 -3.82 16.75
CA ASP A 290 11.75 -3.87 17.80
C ASP A 290 10.54 -2.99 17.46
N VAL A 291 9.34 -3.45 17.83
CA VAL A 291 8.10 -2.72 17.63
C VAL A 291 7.75 -1.96 18.90
N LEU A 292 7.66 -0.65 18.80
CA LEU A 292 7.27 0.22 19.90
C LEU A 292 5.76 0.47 19.85
N LEU A 293 5.08 0.09 20.92
CA LEU A 293 3.67 0.35 21.17
C LEU A 293 3.57 1.42 22.27
N SER A 294 2.67 2.38 22.12
CA SER A 294 2.26 3.30 23.17
C SER A 294 0.86 2.93 23.63
N TYR A 295 0.57 3.02 24.93
CA TYR A 295 -0.76 2.72 25.45
C TYR A 295 -1.17 3.69 26.53
N GLU A 296 -2.49 3.86 26.70
CA GLU A 296 -3.09 4.64 27.77
C GLU A 296 -4.17 3.82 28.46
N MET A 297 -4.07 3.69 29.77
CA MET A 297 -5.02 2.95 30.58
C MET A 297 -6.02 3.90 31.24
N GLN A 298 -7.29 3.73 30.93
CA GLN A 298 -8.40 4.44 31.59
C GLN A 298 -9.04 3.59 32.69
N SER A 299 -8.90 2.25 32.57
CA SER A 299 -9.39 1.31 33.58
C SER A 299 -8.50 0.08 33.66
N GLY A 300 -8.40 -0.51 34.84
CA GLY A 300 -7.62 -1.71 35.08
C GLY A 300 -6.12 -1.52 34.99
N THR A 301 -5.43 -2.60 34.74
CA THR A 301 -3.96 -2.67 34.54
C THR A 301 -3.64 -3.62 33.40
N VAL A 302 -2.51 -3.42 32.76
CA VAL A 302 -1.97 -4.36 31.76
C VAL A 302 -1.67 -5.69 32.44
N THR A 303 -2.21 -6.78 31.90
CA THR A 303 -1.99 -8.16 32.39
C THR A 303 -1.15 -8.99 31.43
N GLY A 304 -0.96 -8.54 30.19
CA GLY A 304 -0.17 -9.21 29.17
C GLY A 304 -0.29 -8.58 27.80
N LEU A 305 0.39 -9.21 26.85
CA LEU A 305 0.34 -8.88 25.43
C LEU A 305 0.13 -10.17 24.62
N GLN A 306 -0.65 -10.10 23.56
CA GLN A 306 -0.94 -11.23 22.69
C GLN A 306 -0.67 -10.82 21.23
N LEU A 307 -0.04 -11.70 20.47
CA LEU A 307 0.11 -11.60 19.02
C LEU A 307 -0.75 -12.71 18.40
N ASP A 308 -1.78 -12.34 17.67
CA ASP A 308 -2.85 -13.22 17.20
C ASP A 308 -3.40 -14.08 18.37
N ASP A 309 -3.21 -15.41 18.29
CA ASP A 309 -3.62 -16.33 19.34
C ASP A 309 -2.49 -16.68 20.35
N THR A 310 -1.30 -16.05 20.21
CA THR A 310 -0.12 -16.36 21.02
C THR A 310 0.11 -15.33 22.11
N ILE A 311 0.08 -15.74 23.37
CA ILE A 311 0.42 -14.88 24.50
C ILE A 311 1.93 -14.72 24.57
N LEU A 312 2.39 -13.48 24.59
CA LEU A 312 3.80 -13.10 24.67
C LEU A 312 4.27 -13.07 26.13
N THR A 313 5.55 -13.38 26.36
CA THR A 313 6.17 -13.48 27.67
C THR A 313 6.90 -12.17 28.02
N ALA A 314 6.46 -11.50 29.08
CA ALA A 314 7.13 -10.29 29.57
C ALA A 314 8.60 -10.56 30.00
N GLY A 315 9.51 -9.67 29.68
CA GLY A 315 10.94 -9.79 29.94
C GLY A 315 11.69 -10.72 28.98
N THR A 316 11.00 -11.34 28.00
CA THR A 316 11.59 -12.16 26.95
C THR A 316 11.13 -11.69 25.58
N ASP A 317 9.81 -11.61 25.36
CA ASP A 317 9.22 -11.25 24.09
C ASP A 317 8.92 -9.76 24.03
N TYR A 318 8.70 -9.12 25.18
CA TYR A 318 8.50 -7.68 25.28
C TYR A 318 8.94 -7.12 26.63
N GLU A 319 9.27 -5.83 26.62
CA GLU A 319 9.51 -5.01 27.81
C GLU A 319 8.41 -3.94 27.95
N GLN A 320 7.97 -3.69 29.19
CA GLN A 320 6.89 -2.75 29.47
C GLN A 320 7.38 -1.61 30.39
N THR A 321 6.99 -0.38 30.07
CA THR A 321 7.13 0.81 30.93
C THR A 321 5.75 1.28 31.39
N GLU A 322 5.65 2.52 31.92
CA GLU A 322 4.37 3.11 32.39
C GLU A 322 3.38 3.37 31.23
N ASP A 323 3.90 3.68 30.04
CA ASP A 323 3.12 4.16 28.88
C ASP A 323 3.52 3.49 27.56
N THR A 324 4.54 2.62 27.58
CA THR A 324 5.03 1.96 26.38
C THR A 324 5.30 0.48 26.56
N ILE A 325 5.19 -0.28 25.46
CA ILE A 325 5.63 -1.67 25.35
C ILE A 325 6.55 -1.77 24.14
N THR A 326 7.72 -2.36 24.33
CA THR A 326 8.65 -2.66 23.25
C THR A 326 8.62 -4.16 22.99
N VAL A 327 8.09 -4.57 21.85
CA VAL A 327 8.07 -5.97 21.41
C VAL A 327 9.37 -6.28 20.69
N SER A 328 10.07 -7.32 21.13
CA SER A 328 11.35 -7.72 20.54
C SER A 328 11.19 -8.15 19.09
N ALA A 329 12.10 -7.71 18.22
CA ALA A 329 12.18 -8.12 16.82
C ALA A 329 12.20 -9.65 16.63
N SER A 330 12.76 -10.39 17.60
CA SER A 330 12.82 -11.84 17.57
C SER A 330 11.46 -12.54 17.60
N VAL A 331 10.43 -11.88 18.11
CA VAL A 331 9.04 -12.39 18.13
C VAL A 331 8.53 -12.64 16.71
N PHE A 332 8.93 -11.80 15.77
CA PHE A 332 8.44 -11.85 14.40
C PHE A 332 9.21 -12.78 13.47
N SER A 333 10.32 -13.39 13.93
CA SER A 333 11.18 -14.24 13.09
C SER A 333 10.42 -15.44 12.49
N ASP A 334 9.55 -16.06 13.29
CA ASP A 334 8.77 -17.25 12.91
C ASP A 334 7.31 -16.93 12.55
N VAL A 335 6.93 -15.65 12.58
CA VAL A 335 5.58 -15.19 12.18
C VAL A 335 5.50 -15.19 10.64
N ALA A 336 4.40 -15.64 10.08
CA ALA A 336 4.18 -15.62 8.63
C ALA A 336 4.19 -14.19 8.08
N THR A 337 4.46 -14.00 6.80
CA THR A 337 4.23 -12.70 6.16
C THR A 337 2.73 -12.49 5.97
N GLY A 338 2.26 -11.27 6.23
CA GLY A 338 0.84 -10.92 6.17
C GLY A 338 0.43 -9.97 7.30
N GLU A 339 -0.86 -9.81 7.48
CA GLU A 339 -1.43 -9.02 8.57
C GLU A 339 -1.57 -9.83 9.85
N HIS A 340 -1.23 -9.20 10.97
CA HIS A 340 -1.26 -9.77 12.31
C HIS A 340 -1.81 -8.75 13.29
N THR A 341 -2.36 -9.20 14.40
CA THR A 341 -2.95 -8.35 15.42
C THR A 341 -2.20 -8.48 16.73
N ILE A 342 -1.76 -7.34 17.28
CA ILE A 342 -1.27 -7.27 18.67
C ILE A 342 -2.41 -6.74 19.55
N GLN A 343 -2.72 -7.49 20.61
CA GLN A 343 -3.76 -7.15 21.58
C GLN A 343 -3.16 -6.92 22.96
N LEU A 344 -3.52 -5.79 23.58
CA LEU A 344 -3.19 -5.51 24.98
C LEU A 344 -4.22 -6.21 25.89
N LEU A 345 -3.75 -7.10 26.74
CA LEU A 345 -4.58 -7.78 27.71
C LEU A 345 -4.67 -6.94 28.99
N THR A 346 -5.88 -6.70 29.47
CA THR A 346 -6.17 -5.82 30.61
C THR A 346 -6.97 -6.53 31.69
N SER A 347 -6.85 -6.11 32.95
CA SER A 347 -7.62 -6.68 34.06
C SER A 347 -9.07 -6.19 34.09
N GLU A 348 -9.35 -5.01 33.56
CA GLU A 348 -10.65 -4.37 33.48
C GLU A 348 -10.71 -3.50 32.21
N GLY A 349 -11.92 -3.19 31.74
CA GLY A 349 -12.16 -2.40 30.54
C GLY A 349 -11.97 -3.20 29.25
N ASN A 350 -11.85 -2.49 28.15
CA ASN A 350 -11.60 -3.08 26.84
C ASN A 350 -10.14 -3.56 26.71
N GLN A 351 -9.92 -4.40 25.72
CA GLN A 351 -8.60 -4.94 25.37
C GLN A 351 -8.22 -4.43 23.97
N PRO A 352 -7.58 -3.25 23.88
CA PRO A 352 -7.32 -2.61 22.61
C PRO A 352 -6.33 -3.41 21.74
N LYS A 353 -6.45 -3.23 20.42
CA LYS A 353 -5.70 -3.94 19.40
C LYS A 353 -5.04 -2.97 18.45
N VAL A 354 -3.92 -3.39 17.86
CA VAL A 354 -3.31 -2.76 16.68
C VAL A 354 -3.00 -3.82 15.65
N LYS A 355 -3.16 -3.48 14.37
CA LYS A 355 -2.74 -4.32 13.27
C LYS A 355 -1.30 -3.95 12.86
N ILE A 356 -0.54 -4.97 12.53
CA ILE A 356 0.80 -4.85 11.95
C ILE A 356 0.89 -5.76 10.74
N ARG A 357 1.65 -5.34 9.75
CA ARG A 357 1.99 -6.17 8.60
C ARG A 357 3.39 -6.71 8.74
N VAL A 358 3.54 -8.02 8.87
CA VAL A 358 4.84 -8.69 8.79
C VAL A 358 5.20 -8.87 7.33
N TYR A 359 6.35 -8.34 6.91
CA TYR A 359 6.82 -8.30 5.54
C TYR A 359 8.22 -8.91 5.43
N SER A 360 8.50 -9.53 4.30
CA SER A 360 9.84 -9.96 3.90
C SER A 360 9.97 -9.80 2.39
N ALA A 361 10.92 -9.00 1.95
CA ALA A 361 11.21 -8.84 0.52
C ALA A 361 11.65 -10.16 -0.11
N ALA A 362 12.40 -10.98 0.65
CA ALA A 362 12.84 -12.30 0.20
C ALA A 362 11.66 -13.27 0.01
N GLU A 363 10.72 -13.35 0.98
CA GLU A 363 9.53 -14.19 0.87
C GLU A 363 8.59 -13.71 -0.25
N GLU A 364 8.39 -12.39 -0.41
CA GLU A 364 7.59 -11.83 -1.50
C GLU A 364 8.22 -12.09 -2.87
N ALA A 365 9.55 -11.96 -2.99
CA ALA A 365 10.26 -12.33 -4.20
C ALA A 365 10.12 -13.83 -4.50
N GLN A 366 10.18 -14.68 -3.47
CA GLN A 366 9.95 -16.11 -3.61
C GLN A 366 8.53 -16.40 -4.11
N LYS A 367 7.49 -15.81 -3.54
CA LYS A 367 6.10 -15.96 -3.99
C LYS A 367 5.92 -15.49 -5.42
N ARG A 368 6.47 -14.33 -5.79
CA ARG A 368 6.43 -13.81 -7.16
C ARG A 368 7.20 -14.68 -8.15
N SER A 369 8.20 -15.45 -7.69
CA SER A 369 8.99 -16.32 -8.55
C SER A 369 8.24 -17.56 -9.04
N VAL A 370 7.12 -17.93 -8.44
CA VAL A 370 6.34 -19.10 -8.83
C VAL A 370 5.32 -18.73 -9.90
N ILE A 371 5.42 -19.34 -11.07
CA ILE A 371 4.39 -19.28 -12.12
C ILE A 371 3.41 -20.43 -11.90
N ASP A 372 3.93 -21.67 -11.73
CA ASP A 372 3.14 -22.83 -11.38
C ASP A 372 4.03 -23.96 -10.83
N ASP A 373 3.73 -24.43 -9.62
CA ASP A 373 4.37 -25.59 -8.99
C ASP A 373 3.50 -26.85 -9.01
N PHE A 374 2.26 -26.73 -9.53
CA PHE A 374 1.25 -27.77 -9.66
C PHE A 374 0.70 -28.35 -8.36
N GLU A 375 1.15 -27.90 -7.19
CA GLU A 375 0.78 -28.45 -5.89
C GLU A 375 -0.61 -28.00 -5.39
N SER A 376 -1.11 -26.86 -5.90
CA SER A 376 -2.37 -26.25 -5.44
C SER A 376 -3.63 -26.89 -6.01
N TYR A 377 -3.53 -27.72 -7.07
CA TYR A 377 -4.72 -28.15 -7.82
C TYR A 377 -5.43 -29.37 -7.21
N GLY A 378 -4.70 -30.35 -6.70
CA GLY A 378 -5.25 -31.57 -6.09
C GLY A 378 -5.97 -32.53 -7.06
N GLU A 379 -6.53 -32.04 -8.18
CA GLU A 379 -7.24 -32.84 -9.20
C GLU A 379 -7.16 -32.23 -10.60
N ASP A 380 -7.34 -33.05 -11.64
CA ASP A 380 -7.26 -32.63 -13.07
C ASP A 380 -8.26 -31.54 -13.44
N THR A 381 -9.42 -31.51 -12.81
CA THR A 381 -10.47 -30.51 -13.10
C THR A 381 -10.03 -29.11 -12.68
N ALA A 382 -9.32 -28.97 -11.57
CA ALA A 382 -8.78 -27.71 -11.11
C ALA A 382 -7.63 -27.23 -12.01
N LEU A 383 -6.71 -28.13 -12.42
CA LEU A 383 -5.68 -27.83 -13.42
C LEU A 383 -6.30 -27.37 -14.75
N ALA A 384 -7.31 -28.09 -15.26
CA ALA A 384 -7.99 -27.73 -16.49
C ALA A 384 -8.74 -26.40 -16.43
N ALA A 385 -9.15 -25.96 -15.25
CA ALA A 385 -9.75 -24.64 -15.05
C ALA A 385 -8.71 -23.51 -15.06
N ALA A 386 -7.47 -23.78 -14.64
CA ALA A 386 -6.37 -22.81 -14.61
C ALA A 386 -5.69 -22.61 -15.97
N TYR A 387 -5.81 -23.58 -16.86
CA TYR A 387 -5.19 -23.56 -18.19
C TYR A 387 -6.23 -23.61 -19.30
N THR A 388 -6.03 -22.81 -20.34
CA THR A 388 -6.77 -22.91 -21.59
C THR A 388 -5.92 -23.68 -22.61
N THR A 389 -6.44 -24.78 -23.16
CA THR A 389 -5.79 -25.47 -24.27
C THR A 389 -6.17 -24.79 -25.60
N ASN A 390 -5.18 -24.54 -26.43
CA ASN A 390 -5.35 -23.92 -27.73
C ASN A 390 -4.74 -24.85 -28.80
N VAL A 391 -5.57 -25.31 -29.72
CA VAL A 391 -5.18 -26.30 -30.73
C VAL A 391 -5.69 -25.89 -32.13
N ASN A 392 -4.92 -26.21 -33.15
CA ASN A 392 -5.27 -26.02 -34.54
C ASN A 392 -4.78 -27.22 -35.38
N GLY A 393 -5.65 -28.18 -35.59
CA GLY A 393 -5.37 -29.41 -36.35
C GLY A 393 -4.58 -30.48 -35.57
N ASP A 394 -4.05 -30.13 -34.40
CA ASP A 394 -3.32 -30.99 -33.46
C ASP A 394 -4.15 -31.24 -32.21
N THR A 395 -3.66 -32.05 -31.28
CA THR A 395 -4.37 -32.31 -30.01
C THR A 395 -3.43 -32.18 -28.82
N LEU A 396 -3.98 -31.71 -27.70
CA LEU A 396 -3.30 -31.59 -26.42
C LEU A 396 -4.23 -32.02 -25.29
N LYS A 397 -3.70 -32.84 -24.39
CA LYS A 397 -4.31 -33.11 -23.09
C LYS A 397 -3.32 -32.78 -22.01
N ILE A 398 -3.74 -31.97 -21.03
CA ILE A 398 -2.99 -31.74 -19.80
C ILE A 398 -3.68 -32.43 -18.64
N SER A 399 -2.92 -32.97 -17.68
CA SER A 399 -3.40 -33.59 -16.45
C SER A 399 -2.32 -33.51 -15.37
N LEU A 400 -2.70 -33.68 -14.12
CA LEU A 400 -1.73 -33.88 -13.02
C LEU A 400 -1.14 -35.30 -13.13
N ASP A 401 0.13 -35.41 -12.77
CA ASP A 401 0.83 -36.69 -12.69
C ASP A 401 1.58 -36.76 -11.34
N ALA A 402 1.33 -37.81 -10.57
CA ALA A 402 1.95 -38.05 -9.26
C ALA A 402 3.10 -39.07 -9.32
N GLU A 403 3.34 -39.71 -10.48
CA GLU A 403 4.39 -40.69 -10.67
C GLU A 403 5.69 -40.04 -11.19
N HIS A 404 5.56 -39.01 -12.02
CA HIS A 404 6.67 -38.30 -12.63
C HIS A 404 6.72 -36.88 -12.06
N THR A 405 7.18 -36.73 -10.84
CA THR A 405 7.39 -35.42 -10.20
C THR A 405 8.89 -35.14 -10.05
N LYS A 406 9.28 -33.89 -10.15
CA LYS A 406 10.63 -33.46 -9.82
C LYS A 406 10.71 -33.05 -8.35
N ASN A 407 9.76 -32.27 -7.89
CA ASN A 407 9.57 -31.85 -6.51
C ASN A 407 8.10 -32.03 -6.14
N GLY A 408 7.77 -31.95 -4.86
CA GLY A 408 6.38 -32.01 -4.39
C GLY A 408 5.66 -33.32 -4.70
N SER A 409 4.35 -33.20 -4.93
CA SER A 409 3.41 -34.32 -5.12
C SER A 409 2.90 -34.44 -6.54
N TYR A 410 2.95 -33.38 -7.33
CA TYR A 410 2.38 -33.33 -8.68
C TYR A 410 3.28 -32.62 -9.67
N ALA A 411 3.22 -33.05 -10.93
CA ALA A 411 3.76 -32.36 -12.09
C ALA A 411 2.66 -32.26 -13.15
N MET A 412 2.78 -31.33 -14.11
CA MET A 412 1.88 -31.26 -15.26
C MET A 412 2.32 -32.23 -16.33
N LYS A 413 1.49 -33.24 -16.64
CA LYS A 413 1.61 -34.07 -17.81
C LYS A 413 1.05 -33.35 -19.02
N TYR A 414 1.87 -33.20 -20.07
CA TYR A 414 1.57 -32.54 -21.34
C TYR A 414 1.60 -33.57 -22.47
N ASP A 415 0.43 -34.16 -22.81
CA ASP A 415 0.27 -35.24 -23.78
C ASP A 415 -0.19 -34.64 -25.13
N TYR A 416 0.74 -34.58 -26.10
CA TYR A 416 0.54 -33.90 -27.36
C TYR A 416 0.50 -34.85 -28.56
N SER A 417 -0.25 -34.47 -29.59
CA SER A 417 -0.24 -35.13 -30.91
C SER A 417 -0.20 -34.07 -32.01
N VAL A 418 0.89 -34.03 -32.74
CA VAL A 418 1.12 -33.12 -33.88
C VAL A 418 1.00 -33.91 -35.17
N ALA A 419 0.02 -33.53 -35.99
CA ALA A 419 -0.27 -34.20 -37.25
C ALA A 419 0.76 -33.91 -38.33
N ASP A 420 0.87 -34.82 -39.33
CA ASP A 420 1.71 -34.62 -40.51
C ASP A 420 1.05 -33.70 -41.55
N GLY A 421 1.80 -32.80 -42.12
CA GLY A 421 1.45 -32.07 -43.36
C GLY A 421 0.60 -30.79 -43.20
N GLY A 422 0.44 -30.22 -42.02
CA GLY A 422 -0.33 -28.99 -41.81
C GLY A 422 0.44 -27.86 -41.09
N ALA A 423 -0.21 -26.70 -40.93
CA ALA A 423 0.25 -25.61 -40.10
C ALA A 423 -0.37 -25.73 -38.67
N GLY A 424 -0.46 -26.99 -38.18
CA GLY A 424 -1.05 -27.27 -36.89
C GLY A 424 -0.14 -26.90 -35.70
N TYR A 425 -0.79 -26.64 -34.58
CA TYR A 425 -0.15 -26.44 -33.28
C TYR A 425 -1.06 -26.90 -32.15
N CYS A 426 -0.45 -27.14 -31.00
CA CYS A 426 -1.16 -27.29 -29.73
C CYS A 426 -0.39 -26.60 -28.62
N GLY A 427 -1.11 -26.05 -27.67
CA GLY A 427 -0.53 -25.35 -26.53
C GLY A 427 -1.46 -25.24 -25.33
N ALA A 428 -0.86 -24.93 -24.19
CA ALA A 428 -1.55 -24.64 -22.94
C ALA A 428 -1.13 -23.24 -22.45
N THR A 429 -2.13 -22.44 -22.10
CA THR A 429 -1.97 -21.07 -21.61
C THR A 429 -2.53 -20.95 -20.21
N LYS A 430 -1.72 -20.49 -19.27
CA LYS A 430 -2.12 -20.10 -17.93
C LYS A 430 -2.42 -18.59 -17.90
N LYS A 431 -3.56 -18.20 -17.37
CA LYS A 431 -3.89 -16.82 -17.07
C LYS A 431 -3.20 -16.41 -15.76
N LEU A 432 -2.63 -15.23 -15.76
CA LEU A 432 -1.97 -14.63 -14.59
C LEU A 432 -2.71 -13.36 -14.21
N SER A 433 -2.85 -13.12 -12.90
CA SER A 433 -3.54 -11.92 -12.38
C SER A 433 -2.55 -10.77 -12.26
N ASN A 434 -2.22 -10.11 -13.39
CA ASN A 434 -1.29 -8.98 -13.45
C ASN A 434 0.03 -9.26 -12.69
N ALA A 435 0.69 -10.38 -13.01
CA ALA A 435 1.88 -10.82 -12.30
C ALA A 435 3.04 -9.82 -12.45
N ASP A 436 3.74 -9.55 -11.36
CA ASP A 436 4.93 -8.70 -11.34
C ASP A 436 6.20 -9.56 -11.46
N TRP A 437 6.83 -9.51 -12.64
CA TRP A 437 8.09 -10.21 -12.95
C TRP A 437 9.32 -9.30 -12.89
N THR A 438 9.17 -8.07 -12.40
CA THR A 438 10.29 -7.14 -12.24
C THR A 438 11.33 -7.68 -11.27
N GLY A 439 12.61 -7.44 -11.57
CA GLY A 439 13.73 -7.91 -10.76
C GLY A 439 14.14 -9.36 -10.99
N PHE A 440 13.49 -10.08 -11.92
CA PHE A 440 13.93 -11.40 -12.38
C PHE A 440 14.60 -11.29 -13.76
N ASP A 441 15.45 -12.28 -14.09
CA ASP A 441 16.23 -12.30 -15.32
C ASP A 441 15.63 -13.18 -16.41
N GLY A 442 14.70 -14.08 -16.06
CA GLY A 442 14.07 -14.99 -16.99
C GLY A 442 13.17 -16.04 -16.34
N ILE A 443 12.71 -16.96 -17.19
CA ILE A 443 11.82 -18.07 -16.83
C ILE A 443 12.65 -19.33 -16.62
N ARG A 444 12.35 -20.12 -15.58
CA ARG A 444 12.90 -21.44 -15.33
C ARG A 444 11.80 -22.47 -15.18
N PHE A 445 12.10 -23.72 -15.52
CA PHE A 445 11.20 -24.84 -15.26
C PHE A 445 12.00 -26.15 -15.28
N TRP A 446 11.45 -27.17 -14.65
CA TRP A 446 11.91 -28.53 -14.85
C TRP A 446 11.09 -29.21 -15.92
N ILE A 447 11.74 -30.02 -16.76
CA ILE A 447 11.09 -30.83 -17.80
C ILE A 447 11.64 -32.23 -17.80
N LEU A 448 10.74 -33.22 -17.88
CA LEU A 448 11.06 -34.58 -18.26
C LEU A 448 10.57 -34.79 -19.69
N SER A 449 11.50 -34.83 -20.63
CA SER A 449 11.22 -34.89 -22.04
C SER A 449 11.03 -36.34 -22.54
N ASP A 450 10.33 -36.51 -23.64
CA ASP A 450 10.16 -37.78 -24.36
C ASP A 450 11.32 -38.11 -25.32
N GLY A 451 12.37 -37.33 -25.32
CA GLY A 451 13.54 -37.49 -26.19
C GLY A 451 13.34 -37.07 -27.64
N SER A 452 12.22 -36.44 -27.96
CA SER A 452 11.89 -36.01 -29.34
C SER A 452 12.76 -34.85 -29.86
N ASN A 453 13.44 -34.14 -28.99
CA ASN A 453 14.19 -32.90 -29.27
C ASN A 453 13.37 -31.91 -30.10
N ARG A 454 12.10 -31.78 -29.78
CA ARG A 454 11.11 -30.96 -30.47
C ARG A 454 11.28 -29.49 -30.12
N GLU A 455 11.05 -28.63 -31.12
CA GLU A 455 10.92 -27.19 -30.89
C GLU A 455 9.66 -26.90 -30.11
N THR A 456 9.82 -26.10 -29.04
CA THR A 456 8.76 -25.70 -28.12
C THR A 456 8.83 -24.18 -27.97
N THR A 457 7.69 -23.52 -28.18
CA THR A 457 7.57 -22.08 -27.99
C THR A 457 7.08 -21.79 -26.58
N PHE A 458 7.87 -21.04 -25.84
CA PHE A 458 7.46 -20.44 -24.58
C PHE A 458 7.07 -19.00 -24.86
N GLN A 459 5.90 -18.60 -24.40
CA GLN A 459 5.33 -17.28 -24.71
C GLN A 459 4.75 -16.66 -23.44
N PHE A 460 4.82 -15.34 -23.31
CA PHE A 460 4.07 -14.60 -22.32
C PHE A 460 3.49 -13.32 -22.91
N VAL A 461 2.41 -12.82 -22.30
CA VAL A 461 1.83 -11.51 -22.62
C VAL A 461 2.25 -10.54 -21.53
N ASP A 462 2.99 -9.52 -21.91
CA ASP A 462 3.53 -8.52 -21.01
C ASP A 462 2.47 -7.53 -20.50
N GLY A 463 2.84 -6.65 -19.57
CA GLY A 463 1.94 -5.65 -19.00
C GLY A 463 1.43 -4.59 -19.98
N ALA A 464 2.08 -4.45 -21.15
CA ALA A 464 1.63 -3.61 -22.26
C ALA A 464 0.71 -4.36 -23.24
N GLY A 465 0.46 -5.66 -23.01
CA GLY A 465 -0.32 -6.52 -23.89
C GLY A 465 0.43 -7.06 -25.11
N ALA A 466 1.75 -6.95 -25.14
CA ALA A 466 2.57 -7.49 -26.23
C ALA A 466 2.90 -8.97 -25.98
N TYR A 467 2.91 -9.75 -27.06
CA TYR A 467 3.24 -11.17 -27.04
C TYR A 467 4.74 -11.36 -27.27
N TRP A 468 5.42 -11.93 -26.28
CA TRP A 468 6.85 -12.24 -26.31
C TRP A 468 7.07 -13.73 -26.38
N GLU A 469 7.90 -14.23 -27.29
CA GLU A 469 8.13 -15.65 -27.47
C GLU A 469 9.63 -16.00 -27.57
N SER A 470 9.95 -17.20 -27.08
CA SER A 470 11.25 -17.84 -27.25
C SER A 470 11.06 -19.27 -27.69
N ILE A 471 11.75 -19.67 -28.76
CA ILE A 471 11.68 -21.03 -29.30
C ILE A 471 12.89 -21.81 -28.79
N GLN A 472 12.62 -22.86 -28.02
CA GLN A 472 13.63 -23.73 -27.44
C GLN A 472 13.53 -25.14 -28.01
N LYS A 473 14.65 -25.87 -28.05
CA LYS A 473 14.63 -27.30 -28.32
C LYS A 473 14.66 -28.06 -27.00
N VAL A 474 13.59 -28.81 -26.77
CA VAL A 474 13.55 -29.69 -25.63
C VAL A 474 14.54 -30.83 -25.85
N THR A 475 15.52 -30.95 -24.95
CA THR A 475 16.66 -31.85 -25.15
C THR A 475 16.26 -33.30 -25.21
N ALA A 476 17.05 -34.12 -25.91
CA ALA A 476 16.85 -35.56 -26.05
C ALA A 476 17.39 -36.39 -24.86
N GLU A 477 17.77 -35.76 -23.78
CA GLU A 477 18.29 -36.45 -22.59
C GLU A 477 17.17 -37.14 -21.80
N THR A 478 17.47 -38.31 -21.24
CA THR A 478 16.55 -39.03 -20.37
C THR A 478 16.71 -38.56 -18.93
N GLY A 479 15.65 -38.06 -18.32
CA GLY A 479 15.63 -37.56 -16.94
C GLY A 479 15.20 -36.11 -16.85
N TRP A 480 14.96 -35.66 -15.63
CA TRP A 480 14.60 -34.29 -15.36
C TRP A 480 15.73 -33.31 -15.66
N GLN A 481 15.42 -32.24 -16.37
CA GLN A 481 16.34 -31.18 -16.74
C GLN A 481 15.80 -29.83 -16.31
N GLU A 482 16.63 -28.98 -15.74
CA GLU A 482 16.30 -27.58 -15.52
C GLU A 482 16.57 -26.78 -16.80
N VAL A 483 15.59 -26.07 -17.29
CA VAL A 483 15.71 -25.13 -18.40
C VAL A 483 15.56 -23.72 -17.88
N LYS A 484 16.48 -22.84 -18.28
CA LYS A 484 16.45 -21.40 -17.99
C LYS A 484 16.44 -20.62 -19.29
N ILE A 485 15.47 -19.74 -19.45
CA ILE A 485 15.31 -18.89 -20.64
C ILE A 485 15.38 -17.44 -20.15
N PRO A 486 16.47 -16.71 -20.40
CA PRO A 486 16.55 -15.31 -20.04
C PRO A 486 15.56 -14.47 -20.85
N PHE A 487 15.06 -13.39 -20.28
CA PHE A 487 14.14 -12.49 -20.99
C PHE A 487 14.74 -11.90 -22.26
N SER A 488 16.08 -11.77 -22.33
CA SER A 488 16.79 -11.36 -23.54
C SER A 488 16.65 -12.32 -24.74
N ASP A 489 16.27 -13.58 -24.49
CA ASP A 489 16.06 -14.60 -25.53
C ASP A 489 14.61 -14.62 -26.05
N PHE A 490 13.75 -13.76 -25.49
CA PHE A 490 12.42 -13.55 -25.99
C PHE A 490 12.40 -12.40 -27.00
N HIS A 491 11.59 -12.55 -28.03
CA HIS A 491 11.36 -11.52 -29.04
C HIS A 491 9.86 -11.26 -29.18
N VAL A 492 9.49 -10.01 -29.46
CA VAL A 492 8.11 -9.63 -29.68
C VAL A 492 7.59 -10.21 -31.00
N GLN A 493 6.36 -10.71 -31.02
CA GLN A 493 5.74 -11.21 -32.25
C GLN A 493 5.44 -10.07 -33.23
N GLN A 494 5.60 -10.35 -34.53
CA GLN A 494 5.58 -9.35 -35.62
C GLN A 494 4.24 -8.63 -35.84
N TRP A 495 3.17 -9.06 -35.17
CA TRP A 495 1.82 -8.46 -35.26
C TRP A 495 1.49 -7.56 -34.05
N GLY A 496 2.45 -7.30 -33.17
CA GLY A 496 2.36 -6.36 -32.05
C GLY A 496 3.06 -5.03 -32.30
N THR A 497 2.88 -4.08 -31.43
CA THR A 497 3.70 -2.86 -31.38
C THR A 497 5.13 -3.22 -31.11
N ALA A 498 6.06 -2.68 -31.89
CA ALA A 498 7.49 -2.94 -31.74
C ALA A 498 7.99 -2.33 -30.41
N ALA A 499 8.07 -3.16 -29.37
CA ALA A 499 8.78 -2.87 -28.14
C ALA A 499 10.18 -3.49 -28.21
N GLU A 500 11.19 -2.82 -27.67
CA GLU A 500 12.55 -3.34 -27.61
C GLU A 500 12.76 -4.29 -26.43
N THR A 501 12.01 -4.09 -25.34
CA THR A 501 12.06 -4.88 -24.12
C THR A 501 10.65 -5.10 -23.56
N PRO A 502 10.39 -6.23 -22.88
CA PRO A 502 9.07 -6.49 -22.30
C PRO A 502 8.78 -5.63 -21.07
N THR A 503 7.51 -5.28 -20.91
CA THR A 503 6.98 -4.67 -19.68
C THR A 503 6.67 -5.78 -18.67
N LEU A 504 7.59 -6.02 -17.73
CA LEU A 504 7.52 -7.15 -16.80
C LEU A 504 6.55 -6.94 -15.62
N GLN A 505 6.04 -5.74 -15.40
CA GLN A 505 4.96 -5.48 -14.45
C GLN A 505 3.61 -5.66 -15.15
N GLY A 506 2.72 -6.46 -14.56
CA GLY A 506 1.38 -6.70 -15.11
C GLY A 506 1.31 -7.81 -16.15
N VAL A 507 2.22 -8.79 -16.12
CA VAL A 507 2.18 -9.96 -17.03
C VAL A 507 0.88 -10.74 -16.84
N SER A 508 0.17 -11.01 -17.94
CA SER A 508 -1.19 -11.52 -17.92
C SER A 508 -1.35 -12.98 -18.36
N GLU A 509 -0.40 -13.52 -19.11
CA GLU A 509 -0.43 -14.90 -19.61
C GLU A 509 0.95 -15.52 -19.70
N PHE A 510 1.02 -16.84 -19.47
CA PHE A 510 2.15 -17.69 -19.80
C PHE A 510 1.69 -18.90 -20.59
N SER A 511 2.39 -19.25 -21.67
CA SER A 511 1.98 -20.30 -22.59
C SER A 511 3.15 -21.20 -23.01
N ILE A 512 2.83 -22.46 -23.25
CA ILE A 512 3.73 -23.48 -23.80
C ILE A 512 3.08 -24.05 -25.06
N TYR A 513 3.72 -23.89 -26.21
CA TYR A 513 3.22 -24.38 -27.51
C TYR A 513 4.21 -25.32 -28.18
N THR A 514 3.70 -26.30 -28.90
CA THR A 514 4.44 -27.06 -29.90
C THR A 514 3.64 -27.19 -31.19
N GLY A 515 4.31 -27.35 -32.29
CA GLY A 515 3.70 -27.46 -33.61
C GLY A 515 4.62 -28.15 -34.60
N GLN A 516 4.36 -27.97 -35.89
CA GLN A 516 5.01 -28.70 -36.98
C GLN A 516 6.46 -28.32 -37.24
N ASN A 517 6.94 -27.17 -36.73
CA ASN A 517 8.36 -26.79 -36.84
C ASN A 517 9.29 -27.82 -36.18
N GLY A 518 8.74 -28.76 -35.38
CA GLY A 518 9.46 -29.84 -34.68
C GLY A 518 9.30 -31.17 -35.34
N ASN A 519 8.76 -31.59 -36.27
CA ASN A 519 8.36 -32.91 -36.78
C ASN A 519 6.98 -33.40 -36.28
N PRO A 520 6.19 -34.04 -37.11
CA PRO A 520 4.94 -34.67 -36.70
C PRO A 520 5.23 -35.82 -35.73
N GLY A 521 4.26 -36.13 -34.88
CA GLY A 521 4.36 -37.24 -33.92
C GLY A 521 3.57 -37.00 -32.65
N THR A 522 3.55 -38.01 -31.82
CA THR A 522 2.91 -37.99 -30.51
C THR A 522 3.96 -38.15 -29.43
N GLY A 523 3.77 -37.52 -28.27
CA GLY A 523 4.66 -37.65 -27.13
C GLY A 523 4.08 -37.11 -25.87
N VAL A 524 4.82 -37.29 -24.80
CA VAL A 524 4.44 -36.81 -23.45
C VAL A 524 5.63 -36.11 -22.84
N TRP A 525 5.41 -34.89 -22.41
CA TRP A 525 6.31 -34.16 -21.52
C TRP A 525 5.70 -34.03 -20.15
N TYR A 526 6.57 -33.88 -19.15
CA TYR A 526 6.17 -33.50 -17.81
C TYR A 526 6.88 -32.20 -17.46
N PHE A 527 6.12 -31.23 -16.95
CA PHE A 527 6.64 -29.95 -16.47
C PHE A 527 6.45 -29.86 -14.98
N ASP A 528 7.43 -29.29 -14.29
CA ASP A 528 7.40 -29.10 -12.86
C ASP A 528 8.11 -27.79 -12.48
N ASP A 529 7.71 -27.15 -11.38
CA ASP A 529 8.30 -25.92 -10.84
C ASP A 529 8.52 -24.83 -11.91
N ILE A 530 7.51 -24.50 -12.66
CA ILE A 530 7.58 -23.38 -13.61
C ILE A 530 7.65 -22.08 -12.81
N GLY A 531 8.69 -21.28 -13.02
CA GLY A 531 8.90 -20.07 -12.23
C GLY A 531 9.89 -19.12 -12.89
N LEU A 532 10.27 -18.10 -12.12
CA LEU A 532 11.24 -17.08 -12.49
C LEU A 532 12.58 -17.35 -11.80
N TYR A 533 13.67 -16.81 -12.32
CA TYR A 533 14.99 -16.89 -11.70
C TYR A 533 15.72 -15.56 -11.73
N GLN A 534 16.65 -15.38 -10.78
CA GLN A 534 17.62 -14.29 -10.74
C GLN A 534 19.03 -14.88 -11.00
N ALA A 535 19.80 -14.27 -11.89
CA ALA A 535 21.18 -14.69 -12.17
C ALA A 535 22.06 -14.40 -10.93
N GLY A 536 22.67 -15.45 -10.40
CA GLY A 536 23.51 -15.36 -9.21
C GLY A 536 22.81 -15.75 -7.88
N SER A 537 21.50 -16.00 -7.87
CA SER A 537 20.80 -16.56 -6.71
C SER A 537 20.95 -18.08 -6.71
N THR A 538 21.60 -18.64 -5.70
CA THR A 538 21.56 -20.10 -5.44
C THR A 538 20.28 -20.40 -4.68
N THR A 539 19.26 -20.87 -5.39
CA THR A 539 18.00 -21.30 -4.78
C THR A 539 18.26 -22.53 -3.89
N THR A 540 18.20 -22.36 -2.58
CA THR A 540 18.16 -23.48 -1.66
C THR A 540 16.70 -23.92 -1.56
N THR A 541 16.33 -24.96 -2.26
CA THR A 541 14.99 -25.57 -2.15
C THR A 541 14.88 -26.21 -0.77
N THR A 542 14.15 -25.59 0.13
CA THR A 542 13.82 -26.18 1.43
C THR A 542 12.66 -27.15 1.22
N THR A 543 12.98 -28.41 1.07
CA THR A 543 11.96 -29.49 1.05
C THR A 543 11.49 -29.69 2.49
N THR A 544 10.29 -29.27 2.80
CA THR A 544 9.63 -29.56 4.07
C THR A 544 9.17 -31.01 4.04
N THR A 545 10.05 -31.92 4.45
CA THR A 545 9.69 -33.33 4.67
C THR A 545 9.24 -33.47 6.12
N THR A 546 7.96 -33.66 6.33
CA THR A 546 7.42 -34.14 7.63
C THR A 546 7.82 -35.59 7.81
N GLY A 547 8.91 -35.83 8.50
CA GLY A 547 9.43 -37.18 8.76
C GLY A 547 10.26 -37.23 10.03
N THR A 548 9.72 -37.89 10.99
CA THR A 548 10.20 -38.42 12.27
C THR A 548 11.73 -38.41 12.51
N THR A 549 12.08 -37.80 13.62
CA THR A 549 13.38 -37.63 14.24
C THR A 549 14.13 -38.94 14.42
N THR A 550 15.37 -39.01 13.95
CA THR A 550 16.41 -39.87 14.54
C THR A 550 17.73 -39.09 14.57
N THR A 551 18.12 -38.75 15.77
CA THR A 551 19.35 -38.02 16.08
C THR A 551 20.57 -38.89 15.81
N THR A 552 21.51 -38.46 15.00
CA THR A 552 22.88 -38.96 15.01
C THR A 552 23.85 -37.79 14.89
N THR A 553 24.52 -37.54 16.01
CA THR A 553 25.58 -36.55 16.15
C THR A 553 26.83 -37.05 15.45
N THR A 554 27.41 -36.31 14.53
CA THR A 554 28.81 -36.52 14.12
C THR A 554 29.49 -35.16 14.00
N THR A 555 30.35 -34.91 14.95
CA THR A 555 31.27 -33.78 15.02
C THR A 555 32.42 -34.01 14.04
N THR A 556 32.72 -33.05 13.17
CA THR A 556 34.05 -32.98 12.57
C THR A 556 34.48 -31.50 12.44
N THR A 557 35.46 -31.22 13.25
CA THR A 557 36.22 -29.97 13.29
C THR A 557 37.27 -30.00 12.19
N THR A 558 37.41 -28.95 11.40
CA THR A 558 38.73 -28.60 10.87
C THR A 558 38.79 -27.07 10.63
N ALA A 559 39.65 -26.46 11.39
CA ALA A 559 40.12 -25.11 11.22
C ALA A 559 41.28 -25.13 10.23
N GLU A 560 41.33 -24.10 9.37
CA GLU A 560 42.63 -23.63 8.89
C GLU A 560 42.58 -22.12 8.69
N THR A 561 43.39 -21.50 9.51
CA THR A 561 43.81 -20.11 9.55
C THR A 561 44.95 -19.93 8.53
N THR A 562 44.90 -18.92 7.70
CA THR A 562 46.13 -18.36 7.12
C THR A 562 46.05 -16.85 7.08
N SER A 563 46.79 -16.26 7.99
CA SER A 563 47.21 -14.86 8.01
C SER A 563 48.32 -14.65 6.98
N MET A 564 48.32 -13.52 6.28
CA MET A 564 49.57 -12.92 5.81
C MET A 564 49.51 -11.39 5.85
N GLU A 565 50.59 -10.90 6.39
CA GLU A 565 50.92 -9.56 6.83
C GLU A 565 51.09 -8.54 5.71
N THR A 566 50.82 -7.34 6.09
CA THR A 566 51.41 -5.99 5.88
C THR A 566 52.63 -5.89 4.99
N GLU A 567 52.60 -4.99 4.03
CA GLU A 567 53.72 -4.10 3.75
C GLU A 567 53.24 -2.69 3.39
N ALA A 568 53.67 -1.75 4.21
CA ALA A 568 53.56 -0.33 3.99
C ALA A 568 54.70 0.15 3.07
N THR A 569 54.35 0.91 2.05
CA THR A 569 55.33 1.72 1.37
C THR A 569 54.83 3.15 1.22
N THR A 570 55.46 4.03 1.94
CA THR A 570 55.37 5.50 1.85
C THR A 570 56.10 5.96 0.60
N ILE A 571 55.48 6.77 -0.25
CA ILE A 571 56.21 7.75 -1.10
C ILE A 571 55.37 9.01 -1.25
N SER A 572 56.07 10.09 -1.09
CA SER A 572 55.83 11.52 -0.97
C SER A 572 55.14 12.17 -2.19
N GLU A 573 54.47 13.26 -1.84
CA GLU A 573 53.90 14.38 -2.61
C GLU A 573 54.45 14.67 -4.01
N THR A 574 53.54 14.95 -4.91
CA THR A 574 53.66 16.15 -5.77
C THR A 574 52.26 16.58 -6.24
N THR A 575 51.97 17.84 -5.96
CA THR A 575 50.81 18.60 -6.38
C THR A 575 50.71 18.75 -7.89
N THR A 576 49.56 18.42 -8.47
CA THR A 576 49.01 19.15 -9.62
C THR A 576 47.48 19.02 -9.60
N THR A 577 46.84 20.16 -9.65
CA THR A 577 45.40 20.37 -9.85
C THR A 577 44.96 19.77 -11.18
N ASP A 578 44.05 18.79 -11.11
CA ASP A 578 43.18 18.44 -12.22
C ASP A 578 41.83 17.97 -11.71
N ALA A 579 40.77 18.30 -12.47
CA ALA A 579 39.38 18.13 -12.11
C ALA A 579 39.08 16.69 -11.64
N ASP A 580 38.35 16.57 -10.56
CA ASP A 580 37.89 15.34 -9.92
C ASP A 580 36.96 14.56 -10.89
N THR A 581 37.53 13.59 -11.61
CA THR A 581 36.79 12.73 -12.54
C THR A 581 36.25 11.46 -11.89
N ASP A 582 36.28 11.35 -10.55
CA ASP A 582 36.00 10.11 -9.85
C ASP A 582 34.75 10.22 -8.91
N THR A 583 34.01 11.32 -8.98
CA THR A 583 32.81 11.52 -8.18
C THR A 583 31.57 11.09 -8.98
N ASN A 584 30.91 10.01 -8.54
CA ASN A 584 29.62 9.56 -9.05
C ASN A 584 28.51 10.14 -8.17
N TYR A 585 28.13 11.38 -8.43
CA TYR A 585 27.14 12.08 -7.61
C TYR A 585 25.81 11.33 -7.51
N GLY A 586 25.35 11.10 -6.28
CA GLY A 586 24.15 10.39 -5.96
C GLY A 586 24.33 8.91 -5.61
N ASP A 587 25.45 8.28 -5.97
CA ASP A 587 25.79 6.91 -5.61
C ASP A 587 26.39 6.87 -4.18
N VAL A 588 25.54 6.92 -3.20
CA VAL A 588 25.89 7.04 -1.76
C VAL A 588 26.29 5.71 -1.16
N ASN A 589 25.73 4.62 -1.67
CA ASN A 589 26.03 3.26 -1.22
C ASN A 589 27.23 2.63 -1.95
N LEU A 590 27.75 3.27 -3.01
CA LEU A 590 28.87 2.84 -3.83
C LEU A 590 28.63 1.55 -4.64
N ASP A 591 27.39 1.30 -5.05
CA ASP A 591 27.04 0.14 -5.87
C ASP A 591 27.08 0.42 -7.39
N GLY A 592 27.36 1.66 -7.78
CA GLY A 592 27.49 2.11 -9.17
C GLY A 592 26.18 2.55 -9.81
N LYS A 593 25.08 2.61 -9.04
CA LYS A 593 23.78 3.13 -9.47
C LYS A 593 23.41 4.35 -8.63
N VAL A 594 22.40 5.08 -9.07
CA VAL A 594 21.78 6.15 -8.28
C VAL A 594 20.29 5.86 -8.20
N ASP A 595 19.84 5.34 -7.07
CA ASP A 595 18.47 4.90 -6.87
C ASP A 595 17.96 5.18 -5.42
N LEU A 596 16.79 4.65 -5.08
CA LEU A 596 16.17 4.88 -3.78
C LEU A 596 17.03 4.38 -2.60
N VAL A 597 17.89 3.38 -2.82
CA VAL A 597 18.76 2.85 -1.76
C VAL A 597 19.81 3.89 -1.35
N ASP A 598 20.26 4.73 -2.27
CA ASP A 598 21.16 5.84 -1.99
C ASP A 598 20.51 6.92 -1.15
N ALA A 599 19.27 7.28 -1.48
CA ALA A 599 18.50 8.24 -0.67
C ALA A 599 18.25 7.69 0.75
N ILE A 600 17.93 6.41 0.90
CA ILE A 600 17.79 5.75 2.21
C ILE A 600 19.14 5.77 2.96
N THR A 601 20.25 5.48 2.29
CA THR A 601 21.59 5.48 2.88
C THR A 601 21.98 6.88 3.35
N MET A 602 21.71 7.90 2.53
CA MET A 602 21.92 9.30 2.90
C MET A 602 21.09 9.70 4.11
N ASN A 603 19.80 9.38 4.14
CA ASN A 603 18.93 9.72 5.27
C ASN A 603 19.34 9.00 6.56
N LYS A 604 19.80 7.75 6.50
CA LYS A 604 20.37 7.05 7.66
C LYS A 604 21.62 7.77 8.19
N TYR A 605 22.47 8.29 7.31
CA TYR A 605 23.64 9.09 7.70
C TYR A 605 23.22 10.41 8.36
N LEU A 606 22.31 11.17 7.75
CA LEU A 606 21.80 12.44 8.32
C LEU A 606 21.11 12.23 9.68
N ALA A 607 20.44 11.09 9.87
CA ALA A 607 19.87 10.68 11.14
C ALA A 607 20.92 10.16 12.16
N GLY A 608 22.21 10.12 11.81
CA GLY A 608 23.30 9.64 12.69
C GLY A 608 23.30 8.14 12.93
N GLN A 609 22.58 7.36 12.12
CA GLN A 609 22.47 5.90 12.27
C GLN A 609 23.66 5.14 11.65
N ILE A 610 24.29 5.71 10.64
CA ILE A 610 25.45 5.13 9.95
C ILE A 610 26.54 6.19 9.73
N THR A 611 27.75 5.74 9.35
CA THR A 611 28.84 6.60 8.87
C THR A 611 29.10 6.30 7.40
N LEU A 612 29.33 7.31 6.59
CA LEU A 612 29.75 7.18 5.21
C LEU A 612 31.26 7.10 5.07
N SER A 613 31.76 6.42 4.05
CA SER A 613 33.14 6.48 3.61
C SER A 613 33.45 7.86 2.99
N GLU A 614 34.73 8.20 2.82
CA GLU A 614 35.12 9.46 2.18
C GLU A 614 34.56 9.59 0.76
N GLN A 615 34.55 8.50 -0.02
CA GLN A 615 34.00 8.48 -1.38
C GLN A 615 32.47 8.62 -1.36
N ALA A 616 31.78 7.89 -0.48
CA ALA A 616 30.33 7.99 -0.32
C ALA A 616 29.91 9.40 0.10
N THR A 617 30.70 10.07 0.95
CA THR A 617 30.46 11.46 1.37
C THR A 617 30.59 12.43 0.20
N LYS A 618 31.57 12.23 -0.69
CA LYS A 618 31.71 13.04 -1.92
C LYS A 618 30.55 12.83 -2.87
N ASN A 619 30.14 11.57 -3.08
CA ASN A 619 29.03 11.25 -3.95
C ASN A 619 27.69 11.78 -3.42
N ALA A 620 27.56 11.88 -2.10
CA ALA A 620 26.36 12.35 -1.42
C ALA A 620 26.16 13.88 -1.46
N ASP A 621 27.22 14.67 -1.68
CA ASP A 621 27.14 16.14 -1.83
C ASP A 621 26.63 16.48 -3.25
N VAL A 622 25.35 16.24 -3.47
CA VAL A 622 24.72 16.32 -4.79
C VAL A 622 24.38 17.76 -5.22
N ASN A 623 24.53 18.73 -4.31
CA ASN A 623 24.44 20.16 -4.62
C ASN A 623 25.82 20.82 -4.79
N ALA A 624 26.89 20.07 -4.49
CA ALA A 624 28.29 20.48 -4.55
C ALA A 624 28.61 21.72 -3.70
N ASP A 625 27.94 21.89 -2.54
CA ASP A 625 28.20 23.01 -1.60
C ASP A 625 29.27 22.70 -0.56
N GLY A 626 29.77 21.46 -0.50
CA GLY A 626 30.83 20.97 0.38
C GLY A 626 30.33 20.54 1.74
N SER A 627 29.01 20.43 1.95
CA SER A 627 28.42 19.97 3.21
C SER A 627 27.27 19.00 2.93
N LEU A 628 27.05 17.99 3.80
CA LEU A 628 25.92 17.11 3.69
C LEU A 628 24.78 17.57 4.58
N GLY A 629 23.58 17.67 4.01
CA GLY A 629 22.38 18.09 4.72
C GLY A 629 21.07 17.66 4.04
N ASP A 630 19.96 18.15 4.58
CA ASP A 630 18.61 17.86 4.04
C ASP A 630 18.45 18.37 2.59
N GLY A 631 19.22 19.38 2.19
CA GLY A 631 19.26 19.88 0.81
C GLY A 631 19.71 18.81 -0.19
N ASP A 632 20.79 18.08 0.16
CA ASP A 632 21.30 17.01 -0.68
C ASP A 632 20.34 15.85 -0.77
N SER A 633 19.75 15.44 0.36
CA SER A 633 18.72 14.39 0.38
C SER A 633 17.53 14.76 -0.50
N THR A 634 17.08 16.02 -0.44
CA THR A 634 15.98 16.52 -1.27
C THR A 634 16.33 16.52 -2.75
N ILE A 635 17.52 16.97 -3.12
CA ILE A 635 18.00 17.01 -4.51
C ILE A 635 18.19 15.59 -5.04
N LEU A 636 18.73 14.68 -4.25
CA LEU A 636 18.89 13.28 -4.64
C LEU A 636 17.53 12.62 -4.91
N MET A 637 16.55 12.83 -4.04
CA MET A 637 15.19 12.35 -4.26
C MET A 637 14.56 12.94 -5.52
N ARG A 638 14.73 14.25 -5.77
CA ARG A 638 14.23 14.89 -7.00
C ARG A 638 14.87 14.32 -8.27
N PHE A 639 16.14 13.93 -8.22
CA PHE A 639 16.83 13.26 -9.31
C PHE A 639 16.30 11.85 -9.55
N ILE A 640 16.15 11.05 -8.50
CA ILE A 640 15.60 9.69 -8.55
C ILE A 640 14.17 9.71 -9.12
N LEU A 641 13.36 10.70 -8.75
CA LEU A 641 12.00 10.91 -9.28
C LEU A 641 11.99 11.58 -10.68
N MET A 642 13.14 11.73 -11.33
CA MET A 642 13.26 12.36 -12.66
C MET A 642 12.74 13.81 -12.73
N MET A 643 12.67 14.50 -11.58
CA MET A 643 12.25 15.91 -11.50
C MET A 643 13.37 16.87 -11.90
N ILE A 644 14.62 16.45 -11.84
CA ILE A 644 15.81 17.16 -12.32
C ILE A 644 16.67 16.23 -13.18
N PRO A 645 17.33 16.75 -14.23
CA PRO A 645 17.93 15.88 -15.24
C PRO A 645 19.33 15.37 -14.91
N ASN A 646 20.07 16.02 -14.02
CA ASN A 646 21.48 15.72 -13.77
C ASN A 646 21.88 16.03 -12.32
N LEU A 647 22.93 15.32 -11.83
CA LEU A 647 23.68 15.65 -10.62
C LEU A 647 25.14 15.99 -10.98
N PRO A 648 25.84 16.87 -10.23
CA PRO A 648 25.29 17.67 -9.13
C PRO A 648 24.32 18.75 -9.65
N TYR A 649 23.38 19.15 -8.79
CA TYR A 649 22.36 20.15 -9.13
C TYR A 649 22.46 21.34 -8.17
N VAL A 650 22.77 22.52 -8.70
CA VAL A 650 22.82 23.79 -7.96
C VAL A 650 21.57 24.58 -8.34
N GLU A 651 20.74 24.92 -7.34
CA GLU A 651 19.53 25.73 -7.54
C GLU A 651 19.81 27.16 -7.95
#